data_04b3f22bd03d79d07d2073cc5d659a1f
#
_entry.id   04b3f22bd03d79d07d2073cc5d659a1f
#
_cell.length_a   1.000
_cell.length_b   1.000
_cell.length_c   1.000
_cell.angle_alpha   90.00
_cell.angle_beta   90.00
_cell.angle_gamma   90.00
#
_symmetry.space_group_name_H-M   'P 1'
#
loop_
_entity.id
_entity.type
_entity.pdbx_description
1 polymer ?
#
loop_
_entity_poly.entity_id
_entity_poly.type
_entity_poly.pdbx_seq_one_letter_code
_entity_poly.pdbx_strand_id
1 'polypeptide(L)'
;MDSQVLIKGEFYNTLTSKREDSDALKRCMEDTVQKLLENDTDINKPGMLLGKIQGGKTRAFIGIIALAFDNSYDMAIILTKGTKALARQTYERLKKDFHDFIEYDAIKLYDILFMPDNLPKYVLKQKLIMIVKKETNNLERTIRALVQTYPDLSKRKVLIIDDEADYASIGFRTNRQQGIIELKKIASQIDVLRRKALKSDFLQVTATPYSLYLQPDELEIPKKGEQIFEFKPIRPVFTVLLPIYEGYVGGDFYFKESKDENSIAYYVYEELSLDELDALRERDRRSFKLEEAPTHRRIEVLRKGILNFIVGACIRRIQQRKSKEREQKYCFVVHTEHAKEAHNWQIEIVDKLKELLEYNANHDLPLLSGLVKEAYDDLSKSVKITSVPPTYQEVLEEVITALKDDYLMITKVNSETQVEQLLDDNGELERTAPLNIFIGGQILDRGVTIKNLIGYYYGRRPGRLQQDTVLQHSRMFGYRPEKDLVVTRFYTALEIYSIMERINEFDDALREAFEKGAQTGVIFIRIDPSNKLIPCSPNKISISSTTTLTPHKRILPVGFQTDYKTKIRSNLEELDRVISNKIPAGNKNKPFLIELSLVQSIIDMIYGMLIFEPGWEWDVKAFKACMEFLSRNTDNKEMQGKVWCLVRADRDLSRFKGDGGFSDSPDTKDETDWSMKTAIDIPILMLFRQNGDKAKGWMDSPFWWPILVAPQKTRVVIFASELVDIE
;
A
#
# COMPACT_ATOMS: atom_id res chain seq x y z
N MET A 1 27.28 -27.45 -4.14
CA MET A 1 27.16 -27.66 -2.69
C MET A 1 26.06 -26.75 -2.23
N ASP A 2 24.91 -27.30 -1.85
CA ASP A 2 23.80 -26.52 -1.29
C ASP A 2 24.29 -25.89 0.00
N SER A 3 24.57 -24.60 -0.03
CA SER A 3 24.96 -23.82 1.15
C SER A 3 23.73 -23.57 1.99
N GLN A 4 23.41 -24.50 2.88
CA GLN A 4 22.32 -24.35 3.83
C GLN A 4 22.65 -23.21 4.81
N VAL A 5 21.69 -22.29 5.03
CA VAL A 5 21.86 -21.15 5.95
C VAL A 5 22.05 -21.64 7.37
N LEU A 6 23.04 -21.08 8.06
CA LEU A 6 23.30 -21.31 9.49
C LEU A 6 22.29 -20.50 10.33
N ILE A 7 21.15 -21.09 10.69
CA ILE A 7 20.08 -20.44 11.45
C ILE A 7 20.41 -20.28 12.94
N LYS A 8 21.31 -21.12 13.49
CA LYS A 8 21.66 -21.12 14.91
C LYS A 8 22.93 -20.31 15.23
N GLY A 9 23.17 -19.24 14.45
CA GLY A 9 24.30 -18.35 14.72
C GLY A 9 24.05 -17.42 15.90
N GLU A 10 25.11 -16.84 16.43
CA GLU A 10 25.09 -16.02 17.64
C GLU A 10 24.30 -14.72 17.46
N PHE A 11 24.53 -14.00 16.35
CA PHE A 11 23.89 -12.70 16.10
C PHE A 11 22.39 -12.85 15.90
N TYR A 12 21.98 -13.77 15.03
CA TYR A 12 20.58 -13.95 14.65
C TYR A 12 19.75 -14.50 15.80
N ASN A 13 20.23 -15.57 16.45
CA ASN A 13 19.47 -16.23 17.51
C ASN A 13 19.28 -15.32 18.73
N THR A 14 20.32 -14.61 19.14
CA THR A 14 20.23 -13.64 20.25
C THR A 14 19.25 -12.52 19.92
N LEU A 15 19.36 -11.94 18.73
CA LEU A 15 18.50 -10.84 18.29
C LEU A 15 17.03 -11.26 18.24
N THR A 16 16.71 -12.37 17.56
CA THR A 16 15.32 -12.82 17.36
C THR A 16 14.66 -13.28 18.65
N SER A 17 15.45 -13.88 19.57
CA SER A 17 14.95 -14.27 20.91
C SER A 17 14.66 -13.03 21.76
N LYS A 18 15.54 -12.04 21.78
CA LYS A 18 15.36 -10.79 22.53
C LYS A 18 14.15 -9.98 22.03
N ARG A 19 13.87 -10.02 20.71
CA ARG A 19 12.78 -9.30 20.07
C ARG A 19 11.46 -10.08 20.06
N GLU A 20 11.46 -11.36 20.43
CA GLU A 20 10.32 -12.26 20.31
C GLU A 20 9.74 -12.25 18.89
N ASP A 21 10.62 -12.38 17.88
CA ASP A 21 10.18 -12.36 16.49
C ASP A 21 9.30 -13.58 16.16
N SER A 22 8.20 -13.36 15.47
CA SER A 22 7.28 -14.41 15.05
C SER A 22 7.94 -15.40 14.10
N ASP A 23 7.46 -16.66 14.08
CA ASP A 23 8.01 -17.68 13.18
C ASP A 23 7.83 -17.33 11.70
N ALA A 24 6.77 -16.59 11.36
CA ALA A 24 6.56 -16.09 10.00
C ALA A 24 7.64 -15.07 9.60
N LEU A 25 8.01 -14.16 10.52
CA LEU A 25 9.07 -13.19 10.28
C LEU A 25 10.44 -13.86 10.21
N LYS A 26 10.71 -14.84 11.10
CA LYS A 26 11.96 -15.64 11.06
C LYS A 26 12.12 -16.35 9.72
N ARG A 27 11.08 -17.07 9.26
CA ARG A 27 11.09 -17.74 7.94
C ARG A 27 11.34 -16.77 6.79
N CYS A 28 10.75 -15.58 6.83
CA CYS A 28 10.99 -14.54 5.82
C CYS A 28 12.46 -14.09 5.78
N MET A 29 13.07 -13.87 6.93
CA MET A 29 14.48 -13.49 7.04
C MET A 29 15.42 -14.61 6.57
N GLU A 30 15.12 -15.84 6.95
CA GLU A 30 15.86 -17.06 6.57
C GLU A 30 15.78 -17.31 5.06
N ASP A 31 14.57 -17.26 4.47
CA ASP A 31 14.38 -17.38 3.02
C ASP A 31 15.13 -16.28 2.26
N THR A 32 15.13 -15.05 2.77
CA THR A 32 15.85 -13.94 2.14
C THR A 32 17.35 -14.18 2.11
N VAL A 33 17.96 -14.59 3.23
CA VAL A 33 19.40 -14.85 3.29
C VAL A 33 19.77 -16.10 2.48
N GLN A 34 18.94 -17.15 2.51
CA GLN A 34 19.13 -18.34 1.68
C GLN A 34 19.19 -17.96 0.20
N LYS A 35 18.22 -17.17 -0.28
CA LYS A 35 18.19 -16.69 -1.66
C LYS A 35 19.35 -15.78 -2.04
N LEU A 36 19.84 -14.94 -1.11
CA LEU A 36 21.06 -14.15 -1.31
C LEU A 36 22.30 -15.03 -1.47
N LEU A 37 22.38 -16.16 -0.77
CA LEU A 37 23.50 -17.08 -0.87
C LEU A 37 23.44 -17.96 -2.13
N GLU A 38 22.25 -18.26 -2.62
CA GLU A 38 22.01 -19.10 -3.82
C GLU A 38 22.11 -18.30 -5.11
N ASN A 39 21.83 -17.01 -5.09
CA ASN A 39 21.80 -16.18 -6.28
C ASN A 39 22.90 -15.14 -6.24
N ASP A 40 23.65 -15.05 -7.33
CA ASP A 40 24.58 -13.94 -7.53
C ASP A 40 23.77 -12.65 -7.76
N THR A 41 23.57 -11.88 -6.70
CA THR A 41 22.90 -10.60 -6.74
C THR A 41 23.88 -9.52 -7.19
N ASP A 42 24.19 -9.52 -8.47
CA ASP A 42 25.07 -8.54 -9.08
C ASP A 42 24.40 -7.15 -9.24
N ILE A 43 25.11 -6.20 -9.86
CA ILE A 43 24.63 -4.84 -10.08
C ILE A 43 23.32 -4.75 -10.89
N ASN A 44 22.98 -5.77 -11.67
CA ASN A 44 21.84 -5.82 -12.56
C ASN A 44 20.70 -6.68 -12.03
N LYS A 45 20.96 -7.50 -11.01
CA LYS A 45 20.05 -8.52 -10.49
C LYS A 45 20.00 -8.49 -8.96
N PRO A 46 19.35 -7.48 -8.34
CA PRO A 46 19.20 -7.42 -6.89
C PRO A 46 18.22 -8.49 -6.39
N GLY A 47 18.31 -8.84 -5.11
CA GLY A 47 17.20 -9.43 -4.39
C GLY A 47 16.20 -8.35 -3.97
N MET A 48 14.95 -8.71 -3.71
CA MET A 48 13.94 -7.79 -3.20
C MET A 48 13.22 -8.35 -1.97
N LEU A 49 13.08 -7.48 -0.95
CA LEU A 49 12.20 -7.67 0.19
C LEU A 49 11.01 -6.69 0.06
N LEU A 50 9.83 -7.22 -0.21
CA LEU A 50 8.62 -6.44 -0.40
C LEU A 50 7.74 -6.50 0.85
N GLY A 51 7.50 -5.35 1.48
CA GLY A 51 6.62 -5.22 2.65
C GLY A 51 5.47 -4.26 2.40
N LYS A 52 4.46 -4.28 3.27
CA LYS A 52 3.43 -3.23 3.33
C LYS A 52 4.03 -1.94 3.91
N ILE A 53 3.35 -0.81 3.70
CA ILE A 53 3.72 0.47 4.32
C ILE A 53 3.60 0.33 5.83
N GLN A 54 4.62 0.76 6.56
CA GLN A 54 4.74 0.56 8.02
C GLN A 54 4.62 -0.92 8.45
N GLY A 55 4.88 -1.85 7.53
CA GLY A 55 4.76 -3.30 7.73
C GLY A 55 5.97 -3.96 8.41
N GLY A 56 6.89 -3.20 9.05
CA GLY A 56 8.00 -3.78 9.80
C GLY A 56 9.26 -4.07 8.97
N LYS A 57 9.42 -3.48 7.77
CA LYS A 57 10.59 -3.67 6.89
C LYS A 57 11.93 -3.49 7.61
N THR A 58 12.06 -2.42 8.41
CA THR A 58 13.29 -2.15 9.17
C THR A 58 13.61 -3.28 10.15
N ARG A 59 12.61 -3.80 10.88
CA ARG A 59 12.78 -4.93 11.79
C ARG A 59 13.27 -6.19 11.05
N ALA A 60 12.73 -6.43 9.86
CA ALA A 60 13.12 -7.56 9.03
C ALA A 60 14.56 -7.42 8.52
N PHE A 61 14.95 -6.30 7.93
CA PHE A 61 16.30 -6.19 7.40
C PHE A 61 17.37 -6.13 8.50
N ILE A 62 17.08 -5.65 9.71
CA ILE A 62 18.00 -5.78 10.85
C ILE A 62 18.23 -7.25 11.19
N GLY A 63 17.18 -8.09 11.19
CA GLY A 63 17.33 -9.54 11.39
C GLY A 63 18.07 -10.23 10.24
N ILE A 64 17.85 -9.78 9.00
CA ILE A 64 18.61 -10.24 7.83
C ILE A 64 20.11 -9.91 7.97
N ILE A 65 20.47 -8.72 8.48
CA ILE A 65 21.86 -8.35 8.76
C ILE A 65 22.48 -9.31 9.81
N ALA A 66 21.76 -9.56 10.91
CA ALA A 66 22.23 -10.48 11.94
C ALA A 66 22.48 -11.88 11.37
N LEU A 67 21.51 -12.41 10.60
CA LEU A 67 21.65 -13.72 9.97
C LEU A 67 22.76 -13.75 8.90
N ALA A 68 22.93 -12.67 8.13
CA ALA A 68 24.01 -12.53 7.17
C ALA A 68 25.39 -12.55 7.86
N PHE A 69 25.52 -11.91 9.02
CA PHE A 69 26.77 -11.93 9.80
C PHE A 69 27.13 -13.34 10.29
N ASP A 70 26.14 -14.15 10.66
CA ASP A 70 26.33 -15.57 10.98
C ASP A 70 26.69 -16.39 9.72
N ASN A 71 26.36 -15.90 8.52
CA ASN A 71 26.57 -16.58 7.23
C ASN A 71 27.68 -15.92 6.37
N SER A 72 28.79 -15.60 6.99
CA SER A 72 30.04 -15.15 6.34
C SER A 72 30.01 -13.74 5.73
N TYR A 73 28.97 -12.96 5.96
CA TYR A 73 29.06 -11.53 5.67
C TYR A 73 29.84 -10.81 6.77
N ASP A 74 30.64 -9.85 6.38
CA ASP A 74 31.51 -9.10 7.29
C ASP A 74 31.06 -7.66 7.47
N MET A 75 30.30 -7.15 6.51
CA MET A 75 29.86 -5.77 6.49
C MET A 75 28.43 -5.65 5.93
N ALA A 76 27.67 -4.70 6.47
CA ALA A 76 26.41 -4.26 5.93
C ALA A 76 26.45 -2.76 5.62
N ILE A 77 26.01 -2.37 4.43
CA ILE A 77 25.85 -0.96 4.03
C ILE A 77 24.36 -0.72 3.81
N ILE A 78 23.77 0.19 4.58
CA ILE A 78 22.36 0.51 4.50
C ILE A 78 22.22 1.87 3.82
N LEU A 79 21.67 1.85 2.60
CA LEU A 79 21.35 3.05 1.84
C LEU A 79 19.96 3.55 2.27
N THR A 80 19.90 4.64 3.01
CA THR A 80 18.64 5.24 3.47
C THR A 80 18.21 6.38 2.54
N LYS A 81 16.93 6.73 2.58
CA LYS A 81 16.43 7.89 1.87
C LYS A 81 17.18 9.17 2.28
N GLY A 82 17.23 10.16 1.38
CA GLY A 82 18.00 11.39 1.52
C GLY A 82 17.62 12.34 2.67
N THR A 83 16.85 11.93 3.69
CA THR A 83 16.51 12.75 4.85
C THR A 83 17.33 12.35 6.07
N LYS A 84 17.82 13.35 6.83
CA LYS A 84 18.59 13.10 8.05
C LYS A 84 17.76 12.40 9.12
N ALA A 85 16.46 12.73 9.23
CA ALA A 85 15.55 12.11 10.17
C ALA A 85 15.47 10.59 10.00
N LEU A 86 15.38 10.09 8.76
CA LEU A 86 15.34 8.65 8.48
C LEU A 86 16.67 7.95 8.75
N ALA A 87 17.77 8.59 8.38
CA ALA A 87 19.10 8.04 8.67
C ALA A 87 19.29 7.90 10.19
N ARG A 88 18.93 8.94 10.97
CA ARG A 88 18.95 8.90 12.43
C ARG A 88 18.01 7.82 13.00
N GLN A 89 16.79 7.73 12.52
CA GLN A 89 15.85 6.69 12.96
C GLN A 89 16.39 5.28 12.71
N THR A 90 16.97 5.03 11.54
CA THR A 90 17.61 3.75 11.23
C THR A 90 18.81 3.49 12.14
N TYR A 91 19.63 4.51 12.40
CA TYR A 91 20.78 4.42 13.29
C TYR A 91 20.37 4.04 14.72
N GLU A 92 19.40 4.75 15.30
CA GLU A 92 18.95 4.48 16.68
C GLU A 92 18.30 3.10 16.81
N ARG A 93 17.54 2.65 15.81
CA ARG A 93 16.98 1.30 15.79
C ARG A 93 18.05 0.21 15.74
N LEU A 94 19.07 0.36 14.88
CA LEU A 94 20.20 -0.55 14.82
C LEU A 94 21.00 -0.55 16.12
N LYS A 95 21.27 0.62 16.68
CA LYS A 95 21.96 0.77 17.96
C LYS A 95 21.24 0.07 19.10
N LYS A 96 19.91 0.21 19.14
CA LYS A 96 19.05 -0.45 20.14
C LYS A 96 19.03 -1.97 19.96
N ASP A 97 18.82 -2.44 18.73
CA ASP A 97 18.68 -3.87 18.44
C ASP A 97 20.02 -4.63 18.60
N PHE A 98 21.14 -4.01 18.22
CA PHE A 98 22.48 -4.57 18.35
C PHE A 98 23.25 -4.07 19.58
N HIS A 99 22.56 -3.47 20.57
CA HIS A 99 23.18 -2.85 21.74
C HIS A 99 24.26 -3.73 22.39
N ASP A 100 23.92 -4.98 22.74
CA ASP A 100 24.80 -5.90 23.42
C ASP A 100 26.06 -6.20 22.58
N PHE A 101 25.90 -6.44 21.29
CA PHE A 101 27.00 -6.69 20.36
C PHE A 101 27.89 -5.46 20.11
N ILE A 102 27.34 -4.25 20.23
CA ILE A 102 28.11 -3.00 20.14
C ILE A 102 28.90 -2.80 21.42
N GLU A 103 28.31 -3.04 22.58
CA GLU A 103 29.01 -2.93 23.89
C GLU A 103 30.16 -3.95 24.04
N TYR A 104 29.93 -5.19 23.58
CA TYR A 104 30.97 -6.23 23.58
C TYR A 104 31.98 -6.12 22.42
N ASP A 105 31.92 -5.03 21.66
CA ASP A 105 32.84 -4.73 20.56
C ASP A 105 32.79 -5.74 19.39
N ALA A 106 31.73 -6.53 19.29
CA ALA A 106 31.55 -7.49 18.20
C ALA A 106 31.03 -6.84 16.90
N ILE A 107 30.25 -5.75 17.02
CA ILE A 107 29.74 -4.97 15.92
C ILE A 107 30.13 -3.50 16.07
N LYS A 108 30.57 -2.89 14.98
CA LYS A 108 30.76 -1.44 14.86
C LYS A 108 29.68 -0.83 13.98
N LEU A 109 29.04 0.24 14.46
CA LEU A 109 27.97 0.96 13.77
C LEU A 109 28.42 2.40 13.50
N TYR A 110 28.41 2.81 12.23
CA TYR A 110 28.75 4.17 11.82
C TYR A 110 27.70 4.77 10.90
N ASP A 111 27.33 6.03 11.14
CA ASP A 111 26.87 6.89 10.08
C ASP A 111 28.10 7.37 9.30
N ILE A 112 28.07 7.23 7.97
CA ILE A 112 29.21 7.58 7.10
C ILE A 112 29.68 9.03 7.26
N LEU A 113 28.78 9.94 7.68
CA LEU A 113 29.11 11.35 7.93
C LEU A 113 30.10 11.50 9.10
N PHE A 114 29.99 10.63 10.10
CA PHE A 114 30.76 10.69 11.34
C PHE A 114 31.81 9.58 11.45
N MET A 115 31.98 8.77 10.40
CA MET A 115 32.99 7.73 10.38
C MET A 115 34.39 8.37 10.39
N PRO A 116 35.27 8.04 11.36
CA PRO A 116 36.65 8.55 11.41
C PRO A 116 37.45 8.15 10.17
N ASP A 117 38.46 8.94 9.82
CA ASP A 117 39.38 8.64 8.70
C ASP A 117 40.62 7.83 9.12
N ASN A 118 40.75 7.43 10.42
CA ASN A 118 41.89 6.76 11.00
C ASN A 118 41.50 5.61 11.96
N LEU A 119 40.56 4.76 11.56
CA LEU A 119 40.14 3.61 12.37
C LEU A 119 41.32 2.62 12.56
N PRO A 120 41.52 2.09 13.79
CA PRO A 120 42.48 1.05 14.05
C PRO A 120 42.19 -0.23 13.26
N LYS A 121 43.26 -0.98 12.91
CA LYS A 121 43.11 -2.22 12.12
C LYS A 121 42.24 -3.28 12.80
N TYR A 122 42.20 -3.32 14.13
CA TYR A 122 41.35 -4.28 14.84
C TYR A 122 39.84 -3.98 14.65
N VAL A 123 39.48 -2.70 14.62
CA VAL A 123 38.09 -2.24 14.35
C VAL A 123 37.66 -2.66 12.95
N LEU A 124 38.54 -2.55 11.97
CA LEU A 124 38.27 -2.93 10.59
C LEU A 124 38.11 -4.45 10.39
N LYS A 125 38.49 -5.28 11.39
CA LYS A 125 38.28 -6.74 11.36
C LYS A 125 36.93 -7.18 11.96
N GLN A 126 36.26 -6.32 12.72
CA GLN A 126 34.97 -6.63 13.33
C GLN A 126 33.83 -6.57 12.32
N LYS A 127 32.65 -7.04 12.70
CA LYS A 127 31.43 -6.84 11.88
C LYS A 127 31.14 -5.35 11.84
N LEU A 128 30.88 -4.82 10.64
CA LEU A 128 30.74 -3.40 10.41
C LEU A 128 29.38 -3.08 9.78
N ILE A 129 28.64 -2.15 10.36
CA ILE A 129 27.40 -1.61 9.77
C ILE A 129 27.63 -0.14 9.44
N MET A 130 27.40 0.24 8.19
CA MET A 130 27.45 1.63 7.73
C MET A 130 26.08 2.10 7.29
N ILE A 131 25.65 3.25 7.77
CA ILE A 131 24.44 3.93 7.32
C ILE A 131 24.85 5.05 6.38
N VAL A 132 24.27 5.03 5.19
CA VAL A 132 24.61 5.95 4.10
C VAL A 132 23.34 6.57 3.56
N LYS A 133 23.19 7.87 3.69
CA LYS A 133 22.10 8.61 3.09
C LYS A 133 22.25 8.63 1.57
N LYS A 134 21.20 8.34 0.81
CA LYS A 134 21.19 8.43 -0.67
C LYS A 134 21.29 9.89 -1.15
N GLU A 135 22.49 10.41 -1.00
CA GLU A 135 22.92 11.76 -1.35
C GLU A 135 24.33 11.69 -1.94
N THR A 136 24.62 12.52 -2.91
CA THR A 136 25.87 12.53 -3.66
C THR A 136 27.10 12.50 -2.77
N ASN A 137 27.19 13.40 -1.78
CA ASN A 137 28.37 13.55 -0.93
C ASN A 137 28.58 12.32 -0.03
N ASN A 138 27.50 11.71 0.48
CA ASN A 138 27.59 10.53 1.34
C ASN A 138 28.00 9.30 0.55
N LEU A 139 27.48 9.11 -0.65
CA LEU A 139 27.86 8.03 -1.54
C LEU A 139 29.33 8.18 -1.99
N GLU A 140 29.78 9.39 -2.34
CA GLU A 140 31.20 9.67 -2.65
C GLU A 140 32.12 9.38 -1.47
N ARG A 141 31.72 9.78 -0.24
CA ARG A 141 32.46 9.48 0.98
C ARG A 141 32.55 7.97 1.24
N THR A 142 31.45 7.24 1.02
CA THR A 142 31.41 5.77 1.16
C THR A 142 32.35 5.11 0.15
N ILE A 143 32.30 5.49 -1.11
CA ILE A 143 33.18 4.98 -2.15
C ILE A 143 34.65 5.28 -1.81
N ARG A 144 34.94 6.50 -1.35
CA ARG A 144 36.28 6.89 -0.91
C ARG A 144 36.76 6.04 0.29
N ALA A 145 35.88 5.81 1.27
CA ALA A 145 36.18 4.96 2.43
C ALA A 145 36.59 3.55 2.00
N LEU A 146 35.87 2.94 1.06
CA LEU A 146 36.15 1.59 0.55
C LEU A 146 37.40 1.51 -0.35
N VAL A 147 37.68 2.56 -1.15
CA VAL A 147 38.74 2.49 -2.17
C VAL A 147 40.05 3.13 -1.72
N GLN A 148 39.98 4.20 -0.95
CA GLN A 148 41.15 5.03 -0.59
C GLN A 148 41.49 4.96 0.89
N THR A 149 40.53 5.21 1.78
CA THR A 149 40.78 5.32 3.22
C THR A 149 41.02 3.95 3.85
N TYR A 150 40.19 2.97 3.51
CA TYR A 150 40.23 1.60 4.04
C TYR A 150 40.12 0.55 2.93
N PRO A 151 41.10 0.39 2.05
CA PRO A 151 41.02 -0.48 0.87
C PRO A 151 40.70 -1.94 1.18
N ASP A 152 41.06 -2.41 2.37
CA ASP A 152 40.76 -3.78 2.80
C ASP A 152 39.28 -4.05 3.01
N LEU A 153 38.45 -3.02 3.26
CA LEU A 153 36.99 -3.16 3.37
C LEU A 153 36.37 -3.57 2.04
N SER A 154 36.93 -3.16 0.89
CA SER A 154 36.40 -3.52 -0.43
C SER A 154 36.51 -5.03 -0.73
N LYS A 155 37.40 -5.75 -0.04
CA LYS A 155 37.66 -7.19 -0.19
C LYS A 155 36.73 -8.06 0.66
N ARG A 156 36.03 -7.44 1.62
CA ARG A 156 35.13 -8.13 2.55
C ARG A 156 33.81 -8.50 1.86
N LYS A 157 33.12 -9.52 2.38
CA LYS A 157 31.78 -9.84 1.91
C LYS A 157 30.76 -8.85 2.50
N VAL A 158 30.09 -8.12 1.62
CA VAL A 158 29.23 -6.98 1.96
C VAL A 158 27.80 -7.25 1.58
N LEU A 159 26.86 -7.03 2.50
CA LEU A 159 25.45 -6.94 2.20
C LEU A 159 25.06 -5.46 2.03
N ILE A 160 24.68 -5.07 0.84
CA ILE A 160 24.17 -3.72 0.57
C ILE A 160 22.63 -3.77 0.59
N ILE A 161 22.03 -3.02 1.51
CA ILE A 161 20.58 -2.90 1.66
C ILE A 161 20.16 -1.54 1.16
N ASP A 162 19.29 -1.51 0.16
CA ASP A 162 18.72 -0.29 -0.38
C ASP A 162 17.29 -0.09 0.18
N ASP A 163 17.19 0.60 1.31
CA ASP A 163 15.91 0.90 1.95
C ASP A 163 15.18 2.03 1.20
N GLU A 164 13.85 1.89 1.03
CA GLU A 164 13.04 2.73 0.14
C GLU A 164 13.66 2.75 -1.29
N ALA A 165 13.85 1.55 -1.86
CA ALA A 165 14.55 1.35 -3.14
C ALA A 165 13.85 2.02 -4.33
N ASP A 166 12.56 2.30 -4.25
CA ASP A 166 11.78 3.09 -5.21
C ASP A 166 12.19 4.57 -5.26
N TYR A 167 12.91 5.05 -4.24
CA TYR A 167 13.44 6.40 -4.18
C TYR A 167 14.89 6.46 -4.67
N ALA A 168 15.18 7.30 -5.65
CA ALA A 168 16.53 7.58 -6.18
C ALA A 168 17.29 6.41 -6.84
N SER A 169 16.90 5.16 -6.62
CA SER A 169 17.47 4.01 -7.36
C SER A 169 16.97 3.97 -8.82
N ILE A 170 15.95 4.78 -9.12
CA ILE A 170 15.31 4.87 -10.43
C ILE A 170 15.38 6.31 -10.91
N GLY A 171 16.15 6.55 -11.94
CA GLY A 171 16.40 7.87 -12.53
C GLY A 171 15.19 8.52 -13.25
N PHE A 172 13.95 8.15 -12.92
CA PHE A 172 12.75 8.65 -13.57
C PHE A 172 11.82 9.39 -12.60
N ARG A 173 11.93 10.72 -12.56
CA ARG A 173 10.83 11.61 -12.18
C ARG A 173 10.69 12.74 -13.20
N THR A 174 9.49 12.88 -13.72
CA THR A 174 9.07 13.92 -14.64
C THR A 174 9.13 15.31 -13.99
N ASN A 175 9.70 16.26 -14.76
CA ASN A 175 9.58 17.70 -14.59
C ASN A 175 10.28 18.41 -13.41
N ARG A 176 11.61 18.50 -13.52
CA ARG A 176 12.43 19.71 -13.31
C ARG A 176 13.86 19.30 -13.66
N GLN A 177 14.46 19.90 -14.64
CA GLN A 177 15.76 19.49 -15.21
C GLN A 177 16.87 19.27 -14.15
N GLN A 178 16.90 20.02 -13.07
CA GLN A 178 17.89 19.85 -12.00
C GLN A 178 17.67 18.59 -11.14
N GLY A 179 16.42 18.28 -10.76
CA GLY A 179 16.12 17.08 -9.94
C GLY A 179 16.36 15.75 -10.66
N ILE A 180 16.20 15.72 -12.00
CA ILE A 180 16.48 14.53 -12.82
C ILE A 180 17.99 14.27 -12.89
N ILE A 181 18.81 15.31 -12.99
CA ILE A 181 20.26 15.19 -13.05
C ILE A 181 20.81 14.62 -11.72
N GLU A 182 20.29 15.09 -10.60
CA GLU A 182 20.73 14.65 -9.29
C GLU A 182 20.34 13.17 -9.01
N LEU A 183 19.12 12.77 -9.33
CA LEU A 183 18.67 11.37 -9.20
C LEU A 183 19.47 10.42 -10.09
N LYS A 184 19.81 10.80 -11.31
CA LYS A 184 20.69 10.03 -12.19
C LYS A 184 22.09 9.91 -11.63
N LYS A 185 22.62 10.95 -10.99
CA LYS A 185 23.92 10.93 -10.33
C LYS A 185 23.92 9.95 -9.14
N ILE A 186 22.89 9.97 -8.31
CA ILE A 186 22.74 9.05 -7.17
C ILE A 186 22.69 7.60 -7.65
N ALA A 187 21.86 7.28 -8.65
CA ALA A 187 21.76 5.93 -9.20
C ALA A 187 23.13 5.45 -9.76
N SER A 188 23.84 6.31 -10.49
CA SER A 188 25.18 6.01 -10.99
C SER A 188 26.19 5.77 -9.86
N GLN A 189 26.12 6.54 -8.77
CA GLN A 189 27.00 6.36 -7.63
C GLN A 189 26.72 5.07 -6.84
N ILE A 190 25.45 4.67 -6.74
CA ILE A 190 25.08 3.36 -6.16
C ILE A 190 25.69 2.23 -7.00
N ASP A 191 25.63 2.34 -8.32
CA ASP A 191 26.29 1.39 -9.22
C ASP A 191 27.81 1.35 -9.04
N VAL A 192 28.45 2.50 -8.93
CA VAL A 192 29.91 2.57 -8.63
C VAL A 192 30.22 1.92 -7.29
N LEU A 193 29.42 2.20 -6.25
CA LEU A 193 29.58 1.59 -4.92
C LEU A 193 29.54 0.06 -5.01
N ARG A 194 28.55 -0.49 -5.70
CA ARG A 194 28.37 -1.94 -5.89
C ARG A 194 29.56 -2.57 -6.62
N ARG A 195 30.08 -1.91 -7.66
CA ARG A 195 31.26 -2.39 -8.40
C ARG A 195 32.56 -2.32 -7.57
N LYS A 196 32.64 -1.41 -6.60
CA LYS A 196 33.84 -1.25 -5.74
C LYS A 196 33.82 -2.17 -4.53
N ALA A 197 32.67 -2.66 -4.09
CA ALA A 197 32.55 -3.73 -3.12
C ALA A 197 32.67 -5.08 -3.86
N LEU A 198 33.91 -5.63 -3.93
CA LEU A 198 34.26 -6.77 -4.80
C LEU A 198 33.47 -8.06 -4.54
N LYS A 199 32.96 -8.24 -3.33
CA LYS A 199 32.10 -9.37 -2.93
C LYS A 199 30.86 -8.81 -2.27
N SER A 200 29.88 -8.39 -3.05
CA SER A 200 28.67 -7.78 -2.50
C SER A 200 27.40 -8.42 -3.03
N ASP A 201 26.47 -8.62 -2.12
CA ASP A 201 25.09 -8.91 -2.42
C ASP A 201 24.23 -7.66 -2.22
N PHE A 202 23.18 -7.52 -3.02
CA PHE A 202 22.35 -6.32 -3.04
C PHE A 202 20.89 -6.68 -2.82
N LEU A 203 20.32 -6.13 -1.76
CA LEU A 203 18.91 -6.33 -1.37
C LEU A 203 18.16 -5.00 -1.43
N GLN A 204 17.20 -4.91 -2.30
CA GLN A 204 16.24 -3.81 -2.34
C GLN A 204 15.11 -4.05 -1.36
N VAL A 205 14.76 -3.03 -0.57
CA VAL A 205 13.67 -3.07 0.41
C VAL A 205 12.70 -1.96 0.10
N THR A 206 11.43 -2.30 -0.17
CA THR A 206 10.41 -1.30 -0.47
C THR A 206 9.00 -1.76 -0.09
N ALA A 207 8.07 -0.82 -0.01
CA ALA A 207 6.63 -1.09 0.04
C ALA A 207 5.93 -0.73 -1.26
N THR A 208 6.62 -0.03 -2.17
CA THR A 208 6.07 0.51 -3.41
C THR A 208 6.97 0.15 -4.60
N PRO A 209 6.99 -1.13 -5.02
CA PRO A 209 7.96 -1.63 -5.99
C PRO A 209 7.62 -1.26 -7.44
N TYR A 210 6.55 -0.51 -7.67
CA TYR A 210 5.99 -0.28 -8.99
C TYR A 210 6.99 0.27 -9.99
N SER A 211 7.78 1.23 -9.57
CA SER A 211 8.81 1.84 -10.41
C SER A 211 9.99 0.91 -10.72
N LEU A 212 10.21 -0.14 -9.90
CA LEU A 212 11.28 -1.11 -10.10
C LEU A 212 10.93 -2.17 -11.16
N TYR A 213 9.67 -2.58 -11.25
CA TYR A 213 9.22 -3.61 -12.19
C TYR A 213 8.77 -3.09 -13.56
N LEU A 214 8.57 -1.78 -13.70
CA LEU A 214 7.84 -1.20 -14.82
C LEU A 214 8.70 -0.34 -15.72
N GLN A 215 9.97 -0.56 -15.68
CA GLN A 215 10.89 0.09 -16.60
C GLN A 215 10.77 -0.57 -17.98
N PRO A 216 10.63 0.18 -19.06
CA PRO A 216 10.67 -0.36 -20.40
C PRO A 216 12.01 -1.07 -20.61
N ASP A 217 12.00 -2.16 -21.36
CA ASP A 217 13.18 -3.00 -21.60
C ASP A 217 14.32 -2.23 -22.30
N GLU A 218 13.99 -1.17 -23.04
CA GLU A 218 14.95 -0.25 -23.67
C GLU A 218 14.39 1.18 -23.67
N LEU A 219 15.15 2.11 -23.16
CA LEU A 219 14.87 3.55 -23.27
C LEU A 219 16.05 4.22 -23.96
N GLU A 220 15.89 4.51 -25.26
CA GLU A 220 16.73 5.47 -25.93
C GLU A 220 16.40 6.88 -25.46
N ILE A 221 17.31 7.49 -24.73
CA ILE A 221 17.19 8.91 -24.35
C ILE A 221 17.77 9.74 -25.49
N PRO A 222 16.99 10.64 -26.14
CA PRO A 222 17.49 11.49 -27.20
C PRO A 222 18.68 12.30 -26.71
N LYS A 223 19.75 12.31 -27.51
CA LYS A 223 20.97 13.07 -27.27
C LYS A 223 20.72 14.58 -27.27
N LYS A 224 21.06 15.23 -26.18
CA LYS A 224 21.55 16.61 -26.21
C LYS A 224 22.92 16.64 -25.53
N GLY A 225 24.01 16.55 -26.33
CA GLY A 225 25.41 16.60 -25.85
C GLY A 225 25.98 15.23 -25.49
N GLU A 226 27.15 14.96 -25.94
CA GLU A 226 28.06 13.81 -26.04
C GLU A 226 28.16 12.73 -24.94
N GLN A 227 27.15 12.44 -24.12
CA GLN A 227 27.13 11.27 -23.25
C GLN A 227 25.83 10.50 -23.39
N ILE A 228 25.93 9.31 -24.00
CA ILE A 228 24.86 8.32 -24.01
C ILE A 228 24.87 7.62 -22.67
N PHE A 229 23.86 7.87 -21.84
CA PHE A 229 23.59 7.02 -20.68
C PHE A 229 22.64 5.92 -21.12
N GLU A 230 23.18 4.73 -21.33
CA GLU A 230 22.39 3.52 -21.51
C GLU A 230 21.85 3.10 -20.13
N PHE A 231 20.55 3.28 -19.92
CA PHE A 231 19.90 2.86 -18.68
C PHE A 231 19.28 1.49 -18.91
N LYS A 232 19.78 0.47 -18.21
CA LYS A 232 19.16 -0.87 -18.18
C LYS A 232 18.31 -0.99 -16.92
N PRO A 233 17.03 -1.36 -17.03
CA PRO A 233 16.19 -1.58 -15.88
C PRO A 233 16.73 -2.73 -15.01
N ILE A 234 16.82 -2.49 -13.71
CA ILE A 234 17.28 -3.47 -12.73
C ILE A 234 16.07 -4.29 -12.28
N ARG A 235 15.95 -5.55 -12.72
CA ARG A 235 14.90 -6.46 -12.27
C ARG A 235 15.42 -7.35 -11.15
N PRO A 236 14.67 -7.51 -10.04
CA PRO A 236 15.05 -8.45 -8.99
C PRO A 236 15.18 -9.87 -9.51
N VAL A 237 16.21 -10.58 -9.05
CA VAL A 237 16.40 -12.00 -9.34
C VAL A 237 15.45 -12.88 -8.53
N PHE A 238 15.07 -12.39 -7.35
CA PHE A 238 14.04 -12.97 -6.49
C PHE A 238 13.30 -11.88 -5.70
N THR A 239 12.10 -12.19 -5.26
CA THR A 239 11.31 -11.36 -4.35
C THR A 239 10.85 -12.21 -3.18
N VAL A 240 11.04 -11.70 -1.96
CA VAL A 240 10.50 -12.26 -0.73
C VAL A 240 9.46 -11.31 -0.17
N LEU A 241 8.31 -11.84 0.21
CA LEU A 241 7.23 -11.08 0.81
C LEU A 241 7.38 -11.04 2.34
N LEU A 242 7.44 -9.84 2.89
CA LEU A 242 7.38 -9.65 4.33
C LEU A 242 5.99 -10.04 4.84
N PRO A 243 5.89 -10.92 5.86
CA PRO A 243 4.59 -11.28 6.44
C PRO A 243 3.93 -10.06 7.07
N ILE A 244 2.61 -10.03 7.01
CA ILE A 244 1.80 -9.03 7.71
C ILE A 244 1.72 -9.47 9.18
N TYR A 245 2.16 -8.62 10.10
CA TYR A 245 2.13 -8.94 11.52
C TYR A 245 0.72 -8.73 12.10
N GLU A 246 0.43 -9.44 13.19
CA GLU A 246 -0.84 -9.31 13.91
C GLU A 246 -1.04 -7.88 14.43
N GLY A 247 -2.25 -7.35 14.27
CA GLY A 247 -2.57 -5.97 14.61
C GLY A 247 -2.11 -4.93 13.58
N TYR A 248 -1.65 -5.35 12.40
CA TYR A 248 -1.43 -4.43 11.28
C TYR A 248 -2.76 -3.96 10.72
N VAL A 249 -2.94 -2.67 10.68
CA VAL A 249 -4.09 -1.99 10.08
C VAL A 249 -3.65 -1.36 8.77
N GLY A 250 -4.24 -1.79 7.68
CA GLY A 250 -3.92 -1.34 6.32
C GLY A 250 -5.15 -1.05 5.50
N GLY A 251 -5.00 -1.08 4.18
CA GLY A 251 -6.09 -0.75 3.27
C GLY A 251 -7.32 -1.64 3.38
N ASP A 252 -7.16 -2.91 3.77
CA ASP A 252 -8.31 -3.80 3.98
C ASP A 252 -9.24 -3.27 5.05
N PHE A 253 -8.70 -2.82 6.18
CA PHE A 253 -9.47 -2.18 7.24
C PHE A 253 -10.19 -0.93 6.74
N TYR A 254 -9.46 0.00 6.11
CA TYR A 254 -10.02 1.30 5.70
C TYR A 254 -10.98 1.22 4.51
N PHE A 255 -10.81 0.25 3.59
CA PHE A 255 -11.53 0.26 2.30
C PHE A 255 -12.41 -0.98 2.05
N LYS A 256 -12.19 -2.10 2.77
CA LYS A 256 -13.02 -3.31 2.64
C LYS A 256 -13.91 -3.51 3.85
N GLU A 257 -13.33 -3.59 5.05
CA GLU A 257 -14.07 -3.78 6.29
C GLU A 257 -14.96 -2.59 6.64
N SER A 258 -14.60 -1.39 6.16
CA SER A 258 -15.42 -0.17 6.30
C SER A 258 -16.80 -0.26 5.63
N LYS A 259 -17.05 -1.26 4.81
CA LYS A 259 -18.36 -1.51 4.18
C LYS A 259 -19.31 -2.32 5.08
N ASP A 260 -18.82 -2.90 6.17
CA ASP A 260 -19.60 -3.65 7.16
C ASP A 260 -19.97 -2.75 8.35
N GLU A 261 -21.26 -2.49 8.54
CA GLU A 261 -21.81 -1.65 9.61
C GLU A 261 -21.50 -2.17 11.02
N ASN A 262 -21.18 -3.47 11.15
CA ASN A 262 -20.81 -4.08 12.43
C ASN A 262 -19.29 -3.96 12.71
N SER A 263 -18.51 -3.52 11.74
CA SER A 263 -17.07 -3.32 11.90
C SER A 263 -16.75 -1.96 12.52
N ILE A 264 -15.68 -1.90 13.32
CA ILE A 264 -15.08 -0.63 13.76
C ILE A 264 -14.75 0.26 12.56
N ALA A 265 -14.27 -0.33 11.49
CA ALA A 265 -13.82 0.34 10.28
C ALA A 265 -14.92 1.20 9.63
N TYR A 266 -16.20 0.80 9.75
CA TYR A 266 -17.35 1.56 9.24
C TYR A 266 -17.42 2.99 9.80
N TYR A 267 -17.01 3.18 11.04
CA TYR A 267 -17.07 4.47 11.74
C TYR A 267 -15.82 5.35 11.56
N VAL A 268 -14.82 4.85 10.84
CA VAL A 268 -13.51 5.55 10.77
C VAL A 268 -13.52 6.65 9.72
N TYR A 269 -14.10 6.40 8.55
CA TYR A 269 -14.11 7.36 7.44
C TYR A 269 -15.16 8.45 7.65
N GLU A 270 -14.73 9.70 7.50
CA GLU A 270 -15.56 10.90 7.52
C GLU A 270 -15.27 11.73 6.26
N GLU A 271 -16.31 12.00 5.50
CA GLU A 271 -16.19 12.77 4.26
C GLU A 271 -16.03 14.27 4.56
N LEU A 272 -15.11 14.90 3.86
CA LEU A 272 -14.95 16.34 3.85
C LEU A 272 -15.20 16.93 2.46
N SER A 273 -15.74 18.13 2.42
CA SER A 273 -16.04 18.81 1.17
C SER A 273 -14.79 19.44 0.54
N LEU A 274 -14.83 19.59 -0.78
CA LEU A 274 -13.77 20.29 -1.52
C LEU A 274 -13.69 21.77 -1.15
N ASP A 275 -14.83 22.39 -0.87
CA ASP A 275 -14.92 23.79 -0.42
C ASP A 275 -14.17 24.03 0.90
N GLU A 276 -14.16 23.03 1.80
CA GLU A 276 -13.40 23.09 3.04
C GLU A 276 -11.90 23.00 2.78
N LEU A 277 -11.46 22.13 1.86
CA LEU A 277 -10.06 22.04 1.47
C LEU A 277 -9.56 23.36 0.86
N ASP A 278 -10.38 24.01 0.03
CA ASP A 278 -10.02 25.29 -0.57
C ASP A 278 -9.95 26.40 0.49
N ALA A 279 -10.82 26.40 1.48
CA ALA A 279 -10.77 27.33 2.62
C ALA A 279 -9.51 27.16 3.49
N LEU A 280 -8.97 25.94 3.58
CA LEU A 280 -7.75 25.63 4.32
C LEU A 280 -6.47 25.88 3.52
N ARG A 281 -6.58 26.03 2.19
CA ARG A 281 -5.46 26.25 1.28
C ARG A 281 -4.98 27.70 1.26
N GLU A 282 -5.91 28.63 1.15
CA GLU A 282 -5.60 30.05 0.99
C GLU A 282 -6.42 30.90 1.97
N ARG A 283 -5.79 31.95 2.49
CA ARG A 283 -6.43 32.95 3.30
C ARG A 283 -7.29 33.88 2.43
N ASP A 284 -8.52 33.52 2.20
CA ASP A 284 -9.50 34.40 1.56
C ASP A 284 -10.43 35.05 2.60
N ARG A 285 -10.11 36.30 2.97
CA ARG A 285 -10.87 37.10 3.95
C ARG A 285 -12.31 37.43 3.49
N ARG A 286 -12.63 37.23 2.22
CA ARG A 286 -13.98 37.47 1.70
C ARG A 286 -14.88 36.28 1.93
N SER A 287 -14.32 35.08 1.90
CA SER A 287 -15.06 33.84 2.04
C SER A 287 -15.03 33.25 3.44
N PHE A 288 -14.02 33.60 4.27
CA PHE A 288 -13.86 33.08 5.61
C PHE A 288 -13.05 34.06 6.49
N LYS A 289 -13.59 34.42 7.64
CA LYS A 289 -12.91 35.21 8.66
C LYS A 289 -12.49 34.32 9.83
N LEU A 290 -11.31 34.56 10.36
CA LEU A 290 -10.75 33.77 11.46
C LEU A 290 -11.61 33.74 12.71
N GLU A 291 -12.28 34.85 13.00
CA GLU A 291 -13.20 35.01 14.14
C GLU A 291 -14.44 34.11 14.00
N GLU A 292 -14.78 33.70 12.78
CA GLU A 292 -15.93 32.84 12.48
C GLU A 292 -15.56 31.33 12.53
N ALA A 293 -14.30 31.01 12.78
CA ALA A 293 -13.80 29.62 12.82
C ALA A 293 -14.64 28.66 13.70
N PRO A 294 -15.20 29.08 14.84
CA PRO A 294 -15.99 28.19 15.69
C PRO A 294 -17.30 27.71 15.07
N THR A 295 -17.87 28.50 14.16
CA THR A 295 -19.21 28.27 13.62
C THR A 295 -19.28 28.21 12.11
N HIS A 296 -18.19 28.59 11.41
CA HIS A 296 -18.20 28.67 9.96
C HIS A 296 -18.29 27.29 9.32
N ARG A 297 -19.19 27.15 8.33
CA ARG A 297 -19.49 25.90 7.65
C ARG A 297 -18.29 25.35 6.87
N ARG A 298 -17.43 26.22 6.32
CA ARG A 298 -16.29 25.81 5.48
C ARG A 298 -15.14 25.13 6.24
N ILE A 299 -15.21 25.04 7.57
CA ILE A 299 -14.23 24.32 8.41
C ILE A 299 -14.95 23.43 9.44
N GLU A 300 -16.16 23.01 9.10
CA GLU A 300 -17.01 22.21 9.98
C GLU A 300 -16.38 20.86 10.29
N VAL A 301 -15.84 20.17 9.27
CA VAL A 301 -15.24 18.84 9.41
C VAL A 301 -13.90 18.91 10.15
N LEU A 302 -13.08 19.97 9.93
CA LEU A 302 -11.85 20.16 10.71
C LEU A 302 -12.18 20.39 12.19
N ARG A 303 -13.18 21.24 12.48
CA ARG A 303 -13.65 21.48 13.86
C ARG A 303 -14.16 20.20 14.51
N LYS A 304 -15.02 19.43 13.80
CA LYS A 304 -15.47 18.10 14.23
C LYS A 304 -14.29 17.17 14.49
N GLY A 305 -13.30 17.17 13.59
CA GLY A 305 -12.10 16.35 13.71
C GLY A 305 -11.27 16.66 14.96
N ILE A 306 -11.08 17.93 15.27
CA ILE A 306 -10.37 18.35 16.49
C ILE A 306 -11.16 17.95 17.75
N LEU A 307 -12.48 18.13 17.75
CA LEU A 307 -13.33 17.73 18.88
C LEU A 307 -13.34 16.22 19.07
N ASN A 308 -13.51 15.43 17.98
CA ASN A 308 -13.43 13.98 18.04
C ASN A 308 -12.06 13.51 18.55
N PHE A 309 -10.98 14.18 18.15
CA PHE A 309 -9.63 13.87 18.64
C PHE A 309 -9.52 14.12 20.16
N ILE A 310 -9.93 15.27 20.64
CA ILE A 310 -9.87 15.62 22.07
C ILE A 310 -10.72 14.64 22.89
N VAL A 311 -11.98 14.45 22.51
CA VAL A 311 -12.92 13.54 23.19
C VAL A 311 -12.44 12.10 23.12
N GLY A 312 -11.97 11.64 21.96
CA GLY A 312 -11.44 10.28 21.77
C GLY A 312 -10.20 10.00 22.63
N ALA A 313 -9.26 10.95 22.69
CA ALA A 313 -8.11 10.85 23.57
C ALA A 313 -8.51 10.80 25.04
N CYS A 314 -9.47 11.64 25.47
CA CYS A 314 -10.00 11.62 26.84
C CYS A 314 -10.70 10.29 27.17
N ILE A 315 -11.53 9.75 26.27
CA ILE A 315 -12.15 8.41 26.44
C ILE A 315 -11.06 7.37 26.68
N ARG A 316 -10.02 7.33 25.86
CA ARG A 316 -8.93 6.36 25.98
C ARG A 316 -8.15 6.51 27.29
N ARG A 317 -7.83 7.73 27.68
CA ARG A 317 -7.11 8.03 28.93
C ARG A 317 -7.92 7.60 30.15
N ILE A 318 -9.24 7.85 30.18
CA ILE A 318 -10.13 7.37 31.23
C ILE A 318 -10.15 5.84 31.28
N GLN A 319 -10.26 5.17 30.14
CA GLN A 319 -10.23 3.70 30.07
C GLN A 319 -8.92 3.14 30.59
N GLN A 320 -7.77 3.72 30.20
CA GLN A 320 -6.44 3.31 30.67
C GLN A 320 -6.31 3.48 32.17
N ARG A 321 -6.77 4.61 32.71
CA ARG A 321 -6.77 4.88 34.16
C ARG A 321 -7.61 3.84 34.93
N LYS A 322 -8.81 3.52 34.42
CA LYS A 322 -9.69 2.48 35.01
C LYS A 322 -9.05 1.08 34.94
N SER A 323 -8.31 0.79 33.88
CA SER A 323 -7.60 -0.49 33.72
C SER A 323 -6.22 -0.52 34.38
N LYS A 324 -5.80 0.54 35.06
CA LYS A 324 -4.46 0.71 35.64
C LYS A 324 -3.32 0.58 34.62
N GLU A 325 -3.60 0.87 33.36
CA GLU A 325 -2.62 0.99 32.29
C GLU A 325 -1.98 2.39 32.34
N ARG A 326 -0.76 2.53 31.82
CA ARG A 326 -0.13 3.83 31.69
C ARG A 326 -0.89 4.69 30.67
N GLU A 327 -1.32 5.89 31.08
CA GLU A 327 -1.98 6.83 30.18
C GLU A 327 -1.06 7.21 29.01
N GLN A 328 -1.57 7.07 27.79
CA GLN A 328 -0.83 7.35 26.58
C GLN A 328 -1.03 8.80 26.12
N LYS A 329 -0.07 9.29 25.32
CA LYS A 329 -0.18 10.54 24.59
C LYS A 329 -0.69 10.23 23.19
N TYR A 330 -1.62 11.03 22.68
CA TYR A 330 -2.28 10.81 21.39
C TYR A 330 -1.96 11.89 20.38
N CYS A 331 -2.10 11.56 19.08
CA CYS A 331 -1.80 12.46 17.97
C CYS A 331 -2.98 12.61 17.01
N PHE A 332 -3.10 13.81 16.47
CA PHE A 332 -3.90 14.18 15.31
C PHE A 332 -3.00 14.82 14.26
N VAL A 333 -3.12 14.42 12.99
CA VAL A 333 -2.32 14.97 11.91
C VAL A 333 -3.20 15.66 10.89
N VAL A 334 -2.86 16.90 10.55
CA VAL A 334 -3.48 17.67 9.46
C VAL A 334 -2.48 17.83 8.33
N HIS A 335 -2.81 17.25 7.17
CA HIS A 335 -1.98 17.27 5.98
C HIS A 335 -2.81 17.53 4.72
N THR A 336 -2.87 18.78 4.29
CA THR A 336 -3.71 19.19 3.14
C THR A 336 -2.92 19.76 1.97
N GLU A 337 -1.76 20.37 2.24
CA GLU A 337 -0.98 21.08 1.24
C GLU A 337 0.54 20.93 1.44
N HIS A 338 1.32 21.39 0.44
CA HIS A 338 2.78 21.52 0.56
C HIS A 338 3.25 22.93 0.87
N ALA A 339 2.43 23.92 0.55
CA ALA A 339 2.80 25.32 0.68
C ALA A 339 2.91 25.71 2.17
N LYS A 340 4.04 26.32 2.53
CA LYS A 340 4.28 26.77 3.91
C LYS A 340 3.26 27.82 4.37
N GLU A 341 2.76 28.62 3.43
CA GLU A 341 1.74 29.64 3.70
C GLU A 341 0.40 29.03 4.09
N ALA A 342 -0.01 27.94 3.41
CA ALA A 342 -1.20 27.19 3.79
C ALA A 342 -1.08 26.60 5.19
N HIS A 343 0.09 26.06 5.56
CA HIS A 343 0.30 25.56 6.92
C HIS A 343 0.24 26.65 7.98
N ASN A 344 0.75 27.87 7.70
CA ASN A 344 0.61 28.99 8.62
C ASN A 344 -0.86 29.35 8.84
N TRP A 345 -1.63 29.39 7.74
CA TRP A 345 -3.06 29.64 7.81
C TRP A 345 -3.83 28.58 8.59
N GLN A 346 -3.52 27.31 8.37
CA GLN A 346 -4.13 26.20 9.11
C GLN A 346 -3.81 26.27 10.61
N ILE A 347 -2.59 26.65 10.98
CA ILE A 347 -2.22 26.86 12.38
C ILE A 347 -3.03 27.99 12.98
N GLU A 348 -3.15 29.14 12.33
CA GLU A 348 -3.96 30.25 12.81
C GLU A 348 -5.42 29.81 13.08
N ILE A 349 -6.00 28.97 12.21
CA ILE A 349 -7.35 28.42 12.39
C ILE A 349 -7.40 27.50 13.60
N VAL A 350 -6.45 26.54 13.71
CA VAL A 350 -6.46 25.55 14.79
C VAL A 350 -6.14 26.18 16.14
N ASP A 351 -5.22 27.15 16.20
CA ASP A 351 -4.94 27.94 17.39
C ASP A 351 -6.19 28.74 17.82
N LYS A 352 -6.91 29.33 16.86
CA LYS A 352 -8.15 30.04 17.16
C LYS A 352 -9.24 29.12 17.70
N LEU A 353 -9.36 27.91 17.15
CA LEU A 353 -10.28 26.91 17.69
C LEU A 353 -9.87 26.48 19.11
N LYS A 354 -8.56 26.25 19.36
CA LYS A 354 -8.04 25.95 20.70
C LYS A 354 -8.40 27.06 21.70
N GLU A 355 -8.05 28.33 21.40
CA GLU A 355 -8.37 29.49 22.24
C GLU A 355 -9.85 29.54 22.63
N LEU A 356 -10.73 29.27 21.69
CA LEU A 356 -12.18 29.30 21.91
C LEU A 356 -12.67 28.14 22.77
N LEU A 357 -12.12 26.93 22.58
CA LEU A 357 -12.43 25.80 23.43
C LEU A 357 -11.97 26.03 24.87
N GLU A 358 -10.78 26.59 25.05
CA GLU A 358 -10.24 26.99 26.39
C GLU A 358 -11.06 28.11 27.03
N TYR A 359 -11.44 29.11 26.23
CA TYR A 359 -12.34 30.17 26.71
C TYR A 359 -13.67 29.61 27.20
N ASN A 360 -14.29 28.71 26.39
CA ASN A 360 -15.58 28.12 26.72
C ASN A 360 -15.49 27.17 27.92
N ALA A 361 -14.37 26.48 28.12
CA ALA A 361 -14.13 25.66 29.30
C ALA A 361 -14.15 26.49 30.61
N ASN A 362 -13.85 27.78 30.52
CA ASN A 362 -13.80 28.68 31.66
C ASN A 362 -15.07 29.55 31.81
N HIS A 363 -15.77 29.87 30.69
CA HIS A 363 -16.79 30.93 30.68
C HIS A 363 -18.13 30.50 30.08
N ASP A 364 -18.18 29.50 29.17
CA ASP A 364 -19.41 29.04 28.49
C ASP A 364 -19.49 27.52 28.43
N LEU A 365 -19.68 26.91 29.59
CA LEU A 365 -19.84 25.46 29.71
C LEU A 365 -20.98 24.86 28.88
N PRO A 366 -22.16 25.48 28.74
CA PRO A 366 -23.24 24.99 27.91
C PRO A 366 -22.82 24.80 26.45
N LEU A 367 -22.11 25.76 25.84
CA LEU A 367 -21.63 25.63 24.46
C LEU A 367 -20.60 24.53 24.33
N LEU A 368 -19.59 24.49 25.21
CA LEU A 368 -18.61 23.42 25.22
C LEU A 368 -19.27 22.03 25.41
N SER A 369 -20.19 21.94 26.35
CA SER A 369 -20.94 20.71 26.63
C SER A 369 -21.69 20.20 25.41
N GLY A 370 -22.33 21.08 24.62
CA GLY A 370 -22.99 20.73 23.37
C GLY A 370 -22.01 20.12 22.35
N LEU A 371 -20.86 20.79 22.14
CA LEU A 371 -19.83 20.33 21.20
C LEU A 371 -19.21 18.98 21.63
N VAL A 372 -18.91 18.82 22.91
CA VAL A 372 -18.40 17.57 23.48
C VAL A 372 -19.44 16.46 23.37
N LYS A 373 -20.74 16.79 23.54
CA LYS A 373 -21.83 15.82 23.41
C LYS A 373 -21.93 15.23 22.00
N GLU A 374 -21.84 16.07 20.98
CA GLU A 374 -21.85 15.63 19.58
C GLU A 374 -20.68 14.66 19.29
N ALA A 375 -19.47 15.02 19.68
CA ALA A 375 -18.29 14.19 19.51
C ALA A 375 -18.38 12.88 20.33
N TYR A 376 -18.90 12.93 21.56
CA TYR A 376 -19.10 11.76 22.39
C TYR A 376 -20.14 10.80 21.79
N ASP A 377 -21.25 11.31 21.26
CA ASP A 377 -22.31 10.50 20.65
C ASP A 377 -21.82 9.82 19.37
N ASP A 378 -20.98 10.51 18.59
CA ASP A 378 -20.33 9.92 17.42
C ASP A 378 -19.36 8.78 17.82
N LEU A 379 -18.40 9.07 18.69
CA LEU A 379 -17.38 8.10 19.10
C LEU A 379 -17.94 6.94 19.91
N SER A 380 -19.00 7.15 20.69
CA SER A 380 -19.64 6.10 21.49
C SER A 380 -20.24 5.00 20.64
N LYS A 381 -20.59 5.26 19.37
CA LYS A 381 -21.09 4.23 18.44
C LYS A 381 -20.02 3.16 18.19
N SER A 382 -18.82 3.57 17.85
CA SER A 382 -17.70 2.67 17.61
C SER A 382 -17.10 2.07 18.89
N VAL A 383 -17.02 2.84 19.99
CA VAL A 383 -16.52 2.32 21.27
C VAL A 383 -17.37 1.18 21.81
N LYS A 384 -18.71 1.24 21.63
CA LYS A 384 -19.64 0.19 22.06
C LYS A 384 -19.43 -1.17 21.38
N ILE A 385 -18.73 -1.21 20.24
CA ILE A 385 -18.43 -2.48 19.56
C ILE A 385 -17.51 -3.37 20.41
N THR A 386 -16.54 -2.76 21.11
CA THR A 386 -15.51 -3.51 21.85
C THR A 386 -15.60 -3.37 23.38
N SER A 387 -16.21 -2.29 23.87
CA SER A 387 -16.20 -1.97 25.30
C SER A 387 -17.34 -1.04 25.70
N VAL A 388 -17.58 -0.94 26.99
CA VAL A 388 -18.49 0.07 27.54
C VAL A 388 -17.79 1.42 27.54
N PRO A 389 -18.32 2.46 26.85
CA PRO A 389 -17.74 3.79 26.91
C PRO A 389 -17.82 4.37 28.32
N PRO A 390 -16.86 5.22 28.73
CA PRO A 390 -17.03 6.05 29.92
C PRO A 390 -18.32 6.88 29.82
N THR A 391 -18.88 7.27 30.94
CA THR A 391 -20.09 8.10 30.92
C THR A 391 -19.78 9.48 30.29
N TYR A 392 -20.79 10.10 29.70
CA TYR A 392 -20.66 11.44 29.13
C TYR A 392 -20.11 12.43 30.15
N GLN A 393 -20.56 12.34 31.40
CA GLN A 393 -20.12 13.26 32.48
C GLN A 393 -18.60 13.09 32.76
N GLU A 394 -18.12 11.84 32.88
CA GLU A 394 -16.68 11.57 33.06
C GLU A 394 -15.84 12.14 31.90
N VAL A 395 -16.32 12.02 30.67
CA VAL A 395 -15.63 12.52 29.50
C VAL A 395 -15.66 14.05 29.43
N LEU A 396 -16.79 14.70 29.76
CA LEU A 396 -16.88 16.14 29.80
C LEU A 396 -15.91 16.74 30.84
N GLU A 397 -15.85 16.17 32.03
CA GLU A 397 -14.93 16.58 33.07
C GLU A 397 -13.45 16.43 32.66
N GLU A 398 -13.10 15.31 32.02
CA GLU A 398 -11.74 15.09 31.50
C GLU A 398 -11.39 16.09 30.37
N VAL A 399 -12.34 16.42 29.47
CA VAL A 399 -12.14 17.41 28.39
C VAL A 399 -11.94 18.81 29.01
N ILE A 400 -12.75 19.20 29.99
CA ILE A 400 -12.60 20.47 30.69
C ILE A 400 -11.21 20.54 31.35
N THR A 401 -10.78 19.49 32.02
CA THR A 401 -9.45 19.42 32.64
C THR A 401 -8.36 19.56 31.59
N ALA A 402 -8.46 18.80 30.47
CA ALA A 402 -7.48 18.81 29.38
C ALA A 402 -7.32 20.22 28.76
N LEU A 403 -8.42 20.97 28.64
CA LEU A 403 -8.40 22.32 28.09
C LEU A 403 -7.85 23.35 29.13
N LYS A 404 -8.20 23.21 30.41
CA LYS A 404 -7.73 24.10 31.47
C LYS A 404 -6.26 23.94 31.83
N ASP A 405 -5.75 22.70 31.75
CA ASP A 405 -4.39 22.32 32.08
C ASP A 405 -3.45 22.32 30.86
N ASP A 406 -3.90 22.91 29.73
CA ASP A 406 -3.12 23.05 28.48
C ASP A 406 -2.55 21.72 27.93
N TYR A 407 -3.37 20.65 27.97
CA TYR A 407 -2.97 19.34 27.45
C TYR A 407 -2.87 19.31 25.92
N LEU A 408 -3.46 20.27 25.22
CA LEU A 408 -3.50 20.34 23.76
C LEU A 408 -2.33 21.14 23.20
N MET A 409 -1.39 20.47 22.54
CA MET A 409 -0.24 21.08 21.87
C MET A 409 -0.40 21.07 20.37
N ILE A 410 -0.19 22.23 19.73
CA ILE A 410 -0.21 22.36 18.27
C ILE A 410 1.22 22.60 17.78
N THR A 411 1.67 21.77 16.84
CA THR A 411 3.05 21.81 16.36
C THR A 411 3.08 21.88 14.83
N LYS A 412 3.76 22.90 14.32
CA LYS A 412 4.06 23.04 12.89
C LYS A 412 5.28 22.24 12.50
N VAL A 413 5.18 21.46 11.41
CA VAL A 413 6.25 20.59 10.93
C VAL A 413 6.52 20.86 9.45
N ASN A 414 7.38 21.83 9.15
CA ASN A 414 7.62 22.34 7.79
C ASN A 414 9.06 22.20 7.28
N SER A 415 10.00 21.74 8.11
CA SER A 415 11.40 21.57 7.70
C SER A 415 12.02 20.33 8.31
N GLU A 416 13.03 19.76 7.64
CA GLU A 416 13.79 18.63 8.17
C GLU A 416 14.39 18.92 9.54
N THR A 417 14.88 20.12 9.74
CA THR A 417 15.45 20.55 11.05
C THR A 417 14.41 20.52 12.16
N GLN A 418 13.16 20.93 11.86
CA GLN A 418 12.07 20.83 12.84
C GLN A 418 11.72 19.37 13.16
N VAL A 419 11.71 18.49 12.16
CA VAL A 419 11.51 17.06 12.40
C VAL A 419 12.64 16.48 13.25
N GLU A 420 13.91 16.80 12.96
CA GLU A 420 15.05 16.35 13.75
C GLU A 420 14.95 16.73 15.22
N GLN A 421 14.47 17.94 15.49
CA GLN A 421 14.26 18.47 16.86
C GLN A 421 13.09 17.79 17.57
N LEU A 422 12.13 17.27 16.83
CA LEU A 422 10.93 16.60 17.34
C LEU A 422 11.07 15.06 17.40
N LEU A 423 12.23 14.50 17.05
CA LEU A 423 12.46 13.05 17.18
C LEU A 423 12.93 12.71 18.59
N ASP A 424 12.27 11.71 19.17
CA ASP A 424 12.71 11.10 20.43
C ASP A 424 13.98 10.23 20.22
N ASP A 425 14.48 9.64 21.31
CA ASP A 425 15.66 8.76 21.30
C ASP A 425 15.47 7.47 20.46
N ASN A 426 14.23 7.12 20.09
CA ASN A 426 13.93 6.01 19.20
C ASN A 426 13.80 6.47 17.74
N GLY A 427 14.01 7.75 17.44
CA GLY A 427 13.81 8.34 16.13
C GLY A 427 12.32 8.46 15.72
N GLU A 428 11.40 8.48 16.67
CA GLU A 428 9.97 8.68 16.45
C GLU A 428 9.56 10.11 16.79
N LEU A 429 8.44 10.56 16.22
CA LEU A 429 7.95 11.90 16.51
C LEU A 429 7.58 12.03 17.99
N GLU A 430 8.24 12.95 18.69
CA GLU A 430 8.04 13.17 20.12
C GLU A 430 6.66 13.78 20.38
N ARG A 431 5.97 13.23 21.37
CA ARG A 431 4.70 13.70 21.88
C ARG A 431 4.94 14.38 23.20
N THR A 432 5.05 15.70 23.16
CA THR A 432 5.39 16.51 24.33
C THR A 432 4.23 16.62 25.30
N ALA A 433 3.01 16.78 24.80
CA ALA A 433 1.76 16.89 25.57
C ALA A 433 0.90 15.62 25.53
N PRO A 434 -0.12 15.47 26.39
CA PRO A 434 -1.09 14.38 26.31
C PRO A 434 -1.82 14.31 24.96
N LEU A 435 -2.18 15.46 24.37
CA LEU A 435 -2.85 15.62 23.09
C LEU A 435 -1.98 16.48 22.17
N ASN A 436 -1.63 15.94 20.99
CA ASN A 436 -0.72 16.63 20.07
C ASN A 436 -1.35 16.73 18.68
N ILE A 437 -1.46 17.93 18.14
CA ILE A 437 -1.88 18.20 16.76
C ILE A 437 -0.65 18.59 15.95
N PHE A 438 -0.34 17.82 14.91
CA PHE A 438 0.74 18.13 13.97
C PHE A 438 0.18 18.64 12.66
N ILE A 439 0.64 19.81 12.23
CA ILE A 439 0.24 20.43 10.97
C ILE A 439 1.48 20.60 10.10
N GLY A 440 1.47 20.03 8.90
CA GLY A 440 2.64 20.12 8.05
C GLY A 440 2.54 19.46 6.69
N GLY A 441 3.62 19.64 5.91
CA GLY A 441 3.77 19.18 4.55
C GLY A 441 4.56 17.87 4.43
N GLN A 442 5.42 17.83 3.41
CA GLN A 442 6.18 16.64 2.96
C GLN A 442 6.92 15.86 4.05
N ILE A 443 7.14 16.43 5.19
CA ILE A 443 7.93 15.84 6.27
C ILE A 443 7.10 14.85 7.08
N LEU A 444 5.81 15.13 7.23
CA LEU A 444 4.86 14.13 7.76
C LEU A 444 4.57 13.02 6.75
N ASP A 445 4.90 13.24 5.48
CA ASP A 445 4.63 12.32 4.38
C ASP A 445 5.52 11.08 4.38
N ARG A 446 6.80 11.22 4.73
CA ARG A 446 7.79 10.19 4.40
C ARG A 446 8.66 9.82 5.58
N GLY A 447 8.57 8.55 6.00
CA GLY A 447 9.56 7.90 6.85
C GLY A 447 9.43 8.11 8.35
N VAL A 448 8.74 9.14 8.82
CA VAL A 448 8.56 9.36 10.26
C VAL A 448 7.40 8.51 10.78
N THR A 449 7.65 7.69 11.79
CA THR A 449 6.60 6.90 12.46
C THR A 449 5.86 7.78 13.47
N ILE A 450 4.53 7.80 13.39
CA ILE A 450 3.67 8.53 14.33
C ILE A 450 2.85 7.51 15.11
N LYS A 451 3.26 7.26 16.35
CA LYS A 451 2.54 6.36 17.26
C LYS A 451 1.29 7.04 17.84
N ASN A 452 0.30 6.21 18.21
CA ASN A 452 -0.94 6.64 18.85
C ASN A 452 -1.69 7.73 18.05
N LEU A 453 -1.65 7.61 16.71
CA LEU A 453 -2.39 8.48 15.81
C LEU A 453 -3.86 8.01 15.80
N ILE A 454 -4.75 8.82 16.35
CA ILE A 454 -6.21 8.54 16.40
C ILE A 454 -7.04 9.51 15.56
N GLY A 455 -6.40 10.46 14.89
CA GLY A 455 -7.05 11.36 13.95
C GLY A 455 -6.13 11.72 12.79
N TYR A 456 -6.64 11.59 11.57
CA TYR A 456 -5.90 11.93 10.38
C TYR A 456 -6.79 12.72 9.41
N TYR A 457 -6.44 13.99 9.19
CA TYR A 457 -7.12 14.89 8.27
C TYR A 457 -6.25 15.06 7.02
N TYR A 458 -6.69 14.44 5.92
CA TYR A 458 -5.91 14.37 4.69
C TYR A 458 -6.66 15.01 3.52
N GLY A 459 -6.09 16.07 2.96
CA GLY A 459 -6.74 16.82 1.89
C GLY A 459 -5.84 17.13 0.70
N ARG A 460 -4.69 16.47 0.61
CA ARG A 460 -3.73 16.76 -0.45
C ARG A 460 -4.24 16.40 -1.83
N ARG A 461 -4.31 17.38 -2.73
CA ARG A 461 -4.73 17.28 -4.13
C ARG A 461 -3.57 17.63 -5.07
N PRO A 462 -2.63 16.74 -5.36
CA PRO A 462 -1.67 16.99 -6.42
C PRO A 462 -2.38 16.93 -7.77
N GLY A 463 -2.01 17.80 -8.72
CA GLY A 463 -2.60 17.83 -10.08
C GLY A 463 -2.43 16.53 -10.88
N ARG A 464 -1.59 15.61 -10.40
CA ARG A 464 -1.51 14.18 -10.78
C ARG A 464 -1.20 13.37 -9.55
N LEU A 465 -2.16 12.58 -9.09
CA LEU A 465 -1.98 11.64 -8.00
C LEU A 465 -1.05 10.51 -8.48
N GLN A 466 0.13 10.41 -7.86
CA GLN A 466 1.05 9.30 -8.10
C GLN A 466 0.81 8.26 -7.00
N GLN A 467 0.61 7.02 -7.41
CA GLN A 467 0.34 5.87 -6.54
C GLN A 467 1.34 5.76 -5.38
N ASP A 468 2.65 5.82 -5.68
CA ASP A 468 3.70 5.77 -4.65
C ASP A 468 3.56 6.88 -3.62
N THR A 469 3.18 8.07 -4.07
CA THR A 469 3.04 9.24 -3.19
C THR A 469 1.86 9.08 -2.24
N VAL A 470 0.69 8.67 -2.74
CA VAL A 470 -0.51 8.49 -1.93
C VAL A 470 -0.31 7.39 -0.89
N LEU A 471 0.26 6.26 -1.28
CA LEU A 471 0.58 5.18 -0.35
C LEU A 471 1.59 5.62 0.72
N GLN A 472 2.66 6.33 0.33
CA GLN A 472 3.64 6.84 1.29
C GLN A 472 3.07 7.86 2.28
N HIS A 473 1.97 8.54 1.92
CA HIS A 473 1.24 9.46 2.80
C HIS A 473 0.27 8.74 3.75
N SER A 474 -0.03 7.47 3.52
CA SER A 474 -0.99 6.69 4.33
C SER A 474 -0.45 6.40 5.73
N ARG A 475 -0.25 7.46 6.54
CA ARG A 475 0.26 7.38 7.92
C ARG A 475 -0.69 6.73 8.90
N MET A 476 -1.95 6.58 8.51
CA MET A 476 -2.93 5.82 9.24
C MET A 476 -2.64 4.30 9.22
N PHE A 477 -1.86 3.77 8.26
CA PHE A 477 -1.48 2.37 8.22
C PHE A 477 -0.45 2.02 9.31
N GLY A 478 -0.31 0.73 9.62
CA GLY A 478 0.65 0.23 10.59
C GLY A 478 -0.01 -0.42 11.81
N TYR A 479 0.78 -0.63 12.87
CA TYR A 479 0.25 -1.19 14.12
C TYR A 479 -0.69 -0.21 14.80
N ARG A 480 -1.93 -0.67 15.06
CA ARG A 480 -2.95 0.10 15.78
C ARG A 480 -3.65 -0.83 16.78
N PRO A 481 -3.57 -0.56 18.08
CA PRO A 481 -4.37 -1.31 19.05
C PRO A 481 -5.87 -1.14 18.77
N GLU A 482 -6.62 -2.22 18.80
CA GLU A 482 -8.08 -2.20 18.58
C GLU A 482 -8.79 -1.17 19.48
N LYS A 483 -8.34 -1.08 20.73
CA LYS A 483 -8.84 -0.07 21.69
C LYS A 483 -8.65 1.38 21.22
N ASP A 484 -7.67 1.67 20.37
CA ASP A 484 -7.44 3.01 19.81
C ASP A 484 -8.22 3.20 18.50
N LEU A 485 -8.46 2.11 17.74
CA LEU A 485 -9.23 2.16 16.50
C LEU A 485 -10.67 2.63 16.72
N VAL A 486 -11.30 2.24 17.82
CA VAL A 486 -12.68 2.66 18.15
C VAL A 486 -12.85 4.16 18.32
N VAL A 487 -11.78 4.91 18.62
CA VAL A 487 -11.79 6.38 18.70
C VAL A 487 -11.06 7.04 17.52
N THR A 488 -10.63 6.24 16.54
CA THR A 488 -9.90 6.75 15.38
C THR A 488 -10.88 7.29 14.33
N ARG A 489 -10.54 8.44 13.72
CA ARG A 489 -11.26 9.01 12.57
C ARG A 489 -10.29 9.43 11.48
N PHE A 490 -10.69 9.17 10.23
CA PHE A 490 -9.98 9.53 9.01
C PHE A 490 -10.84 10.47 8.16
N TYR A 491 -10.41 11.71 8.02
CA TYR A 491 -11.11 12.77 7.32
C TYR A 491 -10.47 12.98 5.96
N THR A 492 -11.21 12.75 4.87
CA THR A 492 -10.72 13.01 3.52
C THR A 492 -11.88 13.18 2.54
N ALA A 493 -11.63 13.82 1.39
CA ALA A 493 -12.65 13.95 0.36
C ALA A 493 -12.91 12.59 -0.31
N LEU A 494 -14.16 12.36 -0.74
CA LEU A 494 -14.57 11.10 -1.37
C LEU A 494 -13.71 10.74 -2.58
N GLU A 495 -13.34 11.72 -3.40
CA GLU A 495 -12.43 11.50 -4.53
C GLU A 495 -11.06 10.93 -4.10
N ILE A 496 -10.49 11.49 -3.03
CA ILE A 496 -9.20 11.03 -2.49
C ILE A 496 -9.35 9.64 -1.89
N TYR A 497 -10.43 9.40 -1.12
CA TYR A 497 -10.74 8.11 -0.53
C TYR A 497 -10.86 7.01 -1.60
N SER A 498 -11.63 7.27 -2.68
CA SER A 498 -11.80 6.33 -3.79
C SER A 498 -10.48 6.03 -4.51
N ILE A 499 -9.60 7.02 -4.66
CA ILE A 499 -8.27 6.80 -5.22
C ILE A 499 -7.40 5.94 -4.29
N MET A 500 -7.44 6.17 -2.98
CA MET A 500 -6.72 5.34 -2.01
C MET A 500 -7.22 3.90 -1.99
N GLU A 501 -8.53 3.69 -2.09
CA GLU A 501 -9.15 2.36 -2.21
C GLU A 501 -8.60 1.61 -3.44
N ARG A 502 -8.61 2.24 -4.61
CA ARG A 502 -8.08 1.63 -5.84
C ARG A 502 -6.59 1.34 -5.78
N ILE A 503 -5.81 2.23 -5.16
CA ILE A 503 -4.39 2.00 -4.94
C ILE A 503 -4.18 0.78 -4.04
N ASN A 504 -5.03 0.59 -3.03
CA ASN A 504 -4.97 -0.60 -2.19
C ASN A 504 -5.30 -1.88 -2.96
N GLU A 505 -6.33 -1.87 -3.79
CA GLU A 505 -6.68 -3.02 -4.65
C GLU A 505 -5.50 -3.41 -5.55
N PHE A 506 -4.81 -2.42 -6.10
CA PHE A 506 -3.63 -2.64 -6.94
C PHE A 506 -2.45 -3.23 -6.13
N ASP A 507 -2.21 -2.75 -4.91
CA ASP A 507 -1.17 -3.28 -4.02
C ASP A 507 -1.46 -4.74 -3.62
N ASP A 508 -2.72 -5.06 -3.36
CA ASP A 508 -3.15 -6.42 -3.06
C ASP A 508 -3.00 -7.35 -4.28
N ALA A 509 -3.37 -6.88 -5.47
CA ALA A 509 -3.20 -7.63 -6.71
C ALA A 509 -1.72 -7.93 -7.00
N LEU A 510 -0.83 -6.96 -6.76
CA LEU A 510 0.61 -7.13 -6.89
C LEU A 510 1.13 -8.17 -5.89
N ARG A 511 0.69 -8.10 -4.64
CA ARG A 511 1.08 -9.05 -3.61
C ARG A 511 0.59 -10.46 -3.93
N GLU A 512 -0.67 -10.62 -4.35
CA GLU A 512 -1.21 -11.89 -4.83
C GLU A 512 -0.37 -12.49 -5.97
N ALA A 513 0.06 -11.65 -6.91
CA ALA A 513 0.91 -12.07 -8.02
C ALA A 513 2.24 -12.67 -7.52
N PHE A 514 2.89 -12.05 -6.55
CA PHE A 514 4.12 -12.59 -5.96
C PHE A 514 3.89 -13.85 -5.14
N GLU A 515 2.81 -13.94 -4.38
CA GLU A 515 2.44 -15.14 -3.62
C GLU A 515 2.19 -16.35 -4.53
N LYS A 516 1.72 -16.11 -5.76
CA LYS A 516 1.46 -17.17 -6.77
C LYS A 516 2.61 -17.42 -7.73
N GLY A 517 3.80 -16.92 -7.45
CA GLY A 517 5.03 -17.34 -8.12
C GLY A 517 5.64 -16.34 -9.12
N ALA A 518 5.20 -15.09 -9.14
CA ALA A 518 5.83 -14.03 -9.95
C ALA A 518 7.15 -13.52 -9.35
N GLN A 519 8.03 -14.43 -8.90
CA GLN A 519 9.24 -14.08 -8.14
C GLN A 519 10.24 -13.21 -8.91
N THR A 520 10.25 -13.30 -10.23
CA THR A 520 11.19 -12.58 -11.10
C THR A 520 10.61 -11.31 -11.74
N GLY A 521 9.38 -10.95 -11.42
CA GLY A 521 8.72 -9.73 -11.89
C GLY A 521 7.27 -9.93 -12.33
N VAL A 522 6.52 -8.86 -12.30
CA VAL A 522 5.13 -8.78 -12.74
C VAL A 522 5.05 -7.88 -13.96
N ILE A 523 4.33 -8.34 -14.99
CA ILE A 523 4.06 -7.53 -16.17
C ILE A 523 2.72 -6.83 -15.96
N PHE A 524 2.72 -5.50 -16.11
CA PHE A 524 1.51 -4.70 -16.10
C PHE A 524 1.05 -4.45 -17.52
N ILE A 525 -0.20 -4.72 -17.79
CA ILE A 525 -0.81 -4.58 -19.11
C ILE A 525 -2.00 -3.65 -19.02
N ARG A 526 -2.12 -2.72 -19.94
CA ARG A 526 -3.30 -1.87 -20.11
C ARG A 526 -3.82 -1.95 -21.54
N ILE A 527 -5.07 -1.54 -21.71
CA ILE A 527 -5.66 -1.29 -23.02
C ILE A 527 -5.37 0.17 -23.39
N ASP A 528 -4.85 0.41 -24.59
CA ASP A 528 -4.73 1.78 -25.11
C ASP A 528 -6.06 2.23 -25.76
N PRO A 529 -6.22 3.54 -26.06
CA PRO A 529 -7.43 4.06 -26.74
C PRO A 529 -7.71 3.40 -28.10
N SER A 530 -6.75 2.72 -28.71
CA SER A 530 -6.91 1.95 -29.94
C SER A 530 -7.27 0.47 -29.71
N ASN A 531 -7.65 0.09 -28.51
CA ASN A 531 -7.97 -1.30 -28.07
C ASN A 531 -6.80 -2.27 -28.17
N LYS A 532 -5.54 -1.79 -28.16
CA LYS A 532 -4.35 -2.64 -28.13
C LYS A 532 -3.89 -2.86 -26.71
N LEU A 533 -3.48 -4.11 -26.42
CA LEU A 533 -2.84 -4.46 -25.17
C LEU A 533 -1.37 -4.01 -25.22
N ILE A 534 -1.00 -3.12 -24.34
CA ILE A 534 0.37 -2.60 -24.25
C ILE A 534 0.91 -2.78 -22.82
N PRO A 535 2.17 -3.15 -22.66
CA PRO A 535 2.84 -3.04 -21.38
C PRO A 535 2.79 -1.60 -20.90
N CYS A 536 2.47 -1.39 -19.64
CA CYS A 536 2.32 -0.04 -19.12
C CYS A 536 3.18 0.22 -17.89
N SER A 537 3.57 1.49 -17.73
CA SER A 537 4.16 1.95 -16.49
C SER A 537 3.04 2.31 -15.51
N PRO A 538 3.10 1.90 -14.22
CA PRO A 538 2.06 2.21 -13.23
C PRO A 538 1.89 3.71 -12.99
N ASN A 539 2.92 4.51 -13.24
CA ASN A 539 2.80 5.97 -13.18
C ASN A 539 1.76 6.54 -14.17
N LYS A 540 1.32 5.70 -15.13
CA LYS A 540 0.25 6.03 -16.10
C LYS A 540 -1.09 5.37 -15.77
N ILE A 541 -1.12 4.44 -14.79
CA ILE A 541 -2.34 3.80 -14.32
C ILE A 541 -2.85 4.63 -13.13
N SER A 542 -3.36 5.80 -13.39
CA SER A 542 -3.81 6.68 -12.32
C SER A 542 -5.16 6.25 -11.73
N ILE A 543 -6.01 5.59 -12.51
CA ILE A 543 -7.36 5.21 -12.08
C ILE A 543 -7.83 4.03 -12.95
N SER A 544 -7.69 2.80 -12.47
CA SER A 544 -8.16 1.63 -13.23
C SER A 544 -8.58 0.51 -12.29
N SER A 545 -9.56 -0.27 -12.69
CA SER A 545 -9.81 -1.55 -12.04
C SER A 545 -8.71 -2.53 -12.44
N THR A 546 -8.24 -3.32 -11.48
CA THR A 546 -7.14 -4.25 -11.69
C THR A 546 -7.59 -5.70 -11.46
N THR A 547 -7.08 -6.59 -12.28
CA THR A 547 -7.28 -8.03 -12.11
C THR A 547 -5.94 -8.74 -12.21
N THR A 548 -5.58 -9.49 -11.19
CA THR A 548 -4.41 -10.37 -11.26
C THR A 548 -4.76 -11.63 -12.03
N LEU A 549 -4.12 -11.85 -13.19
CA LEU A 549 -4.22 -13.07 -13.95
C LEU A 549 -3.14 -14.04 -13.48
N THR A 550 -3.59 -15.16 -12.93
CA THR A 550 -2.74 -16.28 -12.49
C THR A 550 -3.21 -17.57 -13.16
N PRO A 551 -2.41 -18.65 -13.16
CA PRO A 551 -2.90 -19.95 -13.58
C PRO A 551 -4.25 -20.29 -12.92
N HIS A 552 -5.20 -20.70 -13.73
CA HIS A 552 -6.56 -21.11 -13.32
C HIS A 552 -7.39 -20.01 -12.60
N LYS A 553 -7.01 -18.72 -12.70
CA LYS A 553 -7.84 -17.64 -12.18
C LYS A 553 -9.22 -17.67 -12.83
N ARG A 554 -10.26 -17.61 -12.02
CA ARG A 554 -11.65 -17.52 -12.43
C ARG A 554 -12.11 -16.06 -12.39
N ILE A 555 -12.75 -15.62 -13.46
CA ILE A 555 -13.29 -14.26 -13.61
C ILE A 555 -14.74 -14.38 -14.05
N LEU A 556 -15.67 -13.77 -13.32
CA LEU A 556 -17.11 -13.83 -13.58
C LEU A 556 -17.83 -12.59 -13.02
N PRO A 557 -18.98 -12.21 -13.58
CA PRO A 557 -19.82 -11.16 -12.99
C PRO A 557 -20.52 -11.66 -11.72
N VAL A 558 -20.61 -10.79 -10.72
CA VAL A 558 -21.30 -11.02 -9.45
C VAL A 558 -22.12 -9.77 -9.10
N GLY A 559 -23.13 -9.87 -8.25
CA GLY A 559 -23.90 -8.72 -7.77
C GLY A 559 -24.84 -8.13 -8.80
N PHE A 560 -25.43 -8.96 -9.66
CA PHE A 560 -26.35 -8.54 -10.71
C PHE A 560 -27.75 -9.15 -10.57
N GLN A 561 -28.68 -8.59 -11.31
CA GLN A 561 -30.03 -9.09 -11.59
C GLN A 561 -30.22 -9.17 -13.09
N THR A 562 -31.20 -9.95 -13.56
CA THR A 562 -31.63 -9.93 -14.95
C THR A 562 -32.59 -8.78 -15.18
N ASP A 563 -32.68 -8.26 -16.40
CA ASP A 563 -33.75 -7.37 -16.79
C ASP A 563 -35.09 -8.15 -16.97
N TYR A 564 -36.19 -7.46 -17.07
CA TYR A 564 -37.51 -8.10 -17.20
C TYR A 564 -37.58 -9.02 -18.42
N LYS A 565 -38.21 -10.19 -18.26
CA LYS A 565 -38.38 -11.22 -19.30
C LYS A 565 -38.88 -10.67 -20.62
N THR A 566 -39.87 -9.77 -20.57
CA THR A 566 -40.46 -9.14 -21.78
C THR A 566 -39.44 -8.27 -22.54
N LYS A 567 -38.51 -7.67 -21.84
CA LYS A 567 -37.48 -6.78 -22.42
C LYS A 567 -36.32 -7.54 -23.06
N ILE A 568 -35.90 -8.65 -22.43
CA ILE A 568 -34.70 -9.38 -22.88
C ILE A 568 -35.03 -10.61 -23.73
N ARG A 569 -36.30 -11.00 -23.89
CA ARG A 569 -36.72 -12.23 -24.54
C ARG A 569 -36.14 -12.40 -25.95
N SER A 570 -36.23 -11.38 -26.79
CA SER A 570 -35.71 -11.45 -28.17
C SER A 570 -34.21 -11.67 -28.23
N ASN A 571 -33.46 -10.93 -27.38
CA ASN A 571 -32.02 -11.00 -27.29
C ASN A 571 -31.56 -12.36 -26.71
N LEU A 572 -32.32 -12.90 -25.74
CA LEU A 572 -32.04 -14.20 -25.16
C LEU A 572 -32.28 -15.33 -26.16
N GLU A 573 -33.41 -15.29 -26.92
CA GLU A 573 -33.71 -16.29 -27.97
C GLU A 573 -32.65 -16.26 -29.09
N GLU A 574 -32.18 -15.08 -29.46
CA GLU A 574 -31.08 -14.92 -30.40
C GLU A 574 -29.75 -15.51 -29.84
N LEU A 575 -29.40 -15.18 -28.60
CA LEU A 575 -28.21 -15.70 -27.94
C LEU A 575 -28.26 -17.22 -27.78
N ASP A 576 -29.42 -17.78 -27.37
CA ASP A 576 -29.66 -19.22 -27.29
C ASP A 576 -29.42 -19.90 -28.66
N ARG A 577 -29.87 -19.25 -29.74
CA ARG A 577 -29.65 -19.75 -31.12
C ARG A 577 -28.17 -19.67 -31.52
N VAL A 578 -27.49 -18.55 -31.25
CA VAL A 578 -26.07 -18.37 -31.57
C VAL A 578 -25.23 -19.43 -30.85
N ILE A 579 -25.43 -19.63 -29.54
CA ILE A 579 -24.71 -20.63 -28.77
C ILE A 579 -25.03 -22.05 -29.26
N SER A 580 -26.33 -22.40 -29.45
CA SER A 580 -26.74 -23.74 -29.86
C SER A 580 -26.17 -24.14 -31.21
N ASN A 581 -26.10 -23.22 -32.19
CA ASN A 581 -25.55 -23.47 -33.53
C ASN A 581 -24.04 -23.73 -33.55
N LYS A 582 -23.34 -23.40 -32.46
CA LYS A 582 -21.88 -23.58 -32.34
C LYS A 582 -21.49 -24.86 -31.60
N ILE A 583 -22.43 -25.47 -30.88
CA ILE A 583 -22.17 -26.75 -30.22
C ILE A 583 -22.03 -27.82 -31.28
N PRO A 584 -20.90 -28.55 -31.40
CA PRO A 584 -20.72 -29.60 -32.38
C PRO A 584 -21.76 -30.70 -32.19
N ALA A 585 -22.22 -31.27 -33.30
CA ALA A 585 -23.20 -32.36 -33.28
C ALA A 585 -22.70 -33.55 -32.45
N GLY A 586 -23.48 -34.01 -31.47
CA GLY A 586 -23.12 -35.10 -30.56
C GLY A 586 -22.22 -34.71 -29.40
N ASN A 587 -21.84 -33.42 -29.25
CA ASN A 587 -20.86 -32.95 -28.26
C ASN A 587 -21.47 -32.08 -27.14
N LYS A 588 -22.71 -32.37 -26.73
CA LYS A 588 -23.48 -31.52 -25.78
C LYS A 588 -22.81 -31.28 -24.41
N ASN A 589 -21.84 -32.06 -24.04
CA ASN A 589 -21.26 -32.02 -22.69
C ASN A 589 -19.72 -31.92 -22.64
N LYS A 590 -19.04 -31.66 -23.76
CA LYS A 590 -17.58 -31.55 -23.80
C LYS A 590 -17.15 -30.15 -24.23
N PRO A 591 -15.99 -29.65 -23.77
CA PRO A 591 -15.44 -28.41 -24.28
C PRO A 591 -15.20 -28.47 -25.80
N PHE A 592 -15.40 -27.36 -26.48
CA PHE A 592 -15.11 -27.21 -27.91
C PHE A 592 -14.43 -25.85 -28.16
N LEU A 593 -13.72 -25.78 -29.30
CA LEU A 593 -13.03 -24.52 -29.67
C LEU A 593 -14.00 -23.55 -30.36
N ILE A 594 -13.83 -22.29 -30.06
CA ILE A 594 -14.60 -21.17 -30.62
C ILE A 594 -13.67 -20.00 -30.90
N GLU A 595 -13.94 -19.25 -31.97
CA GLU A 595 -13.17 -18.05 -32.32
C GLU A 595 -13.40 -16.91 -31.32
N LEU A 596 -12.34 -16.21 -30.96
CA LEU A 596 -12.36 -15.12 -29.97
C LEU A 596 -13.41 -14.04 -30.29
N SER A 597 -13.51 -13.62 -31.56
CA SER A 597 -14.46 -12.57 -31.99
C SER A 597 -15.90 -12.94 -31.71
N LEU A 598 -16.27 -14.20 -31.90
CA LEU A 598 -17.62 -14.67 -31.63
C LEU A 598 -17.90 -14.72 -30.12
N VAL A 599 -16.92 -15.16 -29.34
CA VAL A 599 -17.04 -15.17 -27.87
C VAL A 599 -17.22 -13.75 -27.33
N GLN A 600 -16.48 -12.78 -27.85
CA GLN A 600 -16.64 -11.36 -27.46
C GLN A 600 -18.05 -10.85 -27.76
N SER A 601 -18.65 -11.21 -28.91
CA SER A 601 -20.03 -10.86 -29.23
C SER A 601 -21.05 -11.53 -28.29
N ILE A 602 -20.82 -12.78 -27.90
CA ILE A 602 -21.66 -13.49 -26.91
C ILE A 602 -21.61 -12.74 -25.57
N ILE A 603 -20.44 -12.31 -25.12
CA ILE A 603 -20.28 -11.56 -23.87
C ILE A 603 -21.02 -10.21 -23.92
N ASP A 604 -20.95 -9.49 -25.04
CA ASP A 604 -21.70 -8.23 -25.21
C ASP A 604 -23.22 -8.45 -25.14
N MET A 605 -23.73 -9.51 -25.77
CA MET A 605 -25.16 -9.86 -25.67
C MET A 605 -25.54 -10.21 -24.22
N ILE A 606 -24.73 -10.95 -23.49
CA ILE A 606 -24.99 -11.28 -22.08
C ILE A 606 -25.01 -10.01 -21.25
N TYR A 607 -24.02 -9.13 -21.39
CA TYR A 607 -23.93 -7.88 -20.63
C TYR A 607 -25.18 -7.00 -20.81
N GLY A 608 -25.66 -6.89 -22.02
CA GLY A 608 -26.86 -6.11 -22.34
C GLY A 608 -28.17 -6.59 -21.70
N MET A 609 -28.16 -7.78 -21.07
CA MET A 609 -29.35 -8.36 -20.39
C MET A 609 -29.23 -8.34 -18.86
N LEU A 610 -28.12 -7.84 -18.31
CA LEU A 610 -27.84 -7.79 -16.86
C LEU A 610 -27.97 -6.37 -16.31
N ILE A 611 -28.47 -6.25 -15.09
CA ILE A 611 -28.54 -5.00 -14.33
C ILE A 611 -27.75 -5.21 -13.04
N PHE A 612 -26.80 -4.34 -12.75
CA PHE A 612 -25.95 -4.45 -11.56
C PHE A 612 -26.59 -3.71 -10.38
N GLU A 613 -26.43 -4.28 -9.19
CA GLU A 613 -26.86 -3.66 -7.94
C GLU A 613 -25.94 -2.46 -7.59
N PRO A 614 -26.44 -1.49 -6.83
CA PRO A 614 -25.61 -0.37 -6.39
C PRO A 614 -24.31 -0.85 -5.73
N GLY A 615 -23.18 -0.31 -6.19
CA GLY A 615 -21.85 -0.70 -5.73
C GLY A 615 -21.28 -1.98 -6.37
N TRP A 616 -21.99 -2.60 -7.31
CA TRP A 616 -21.51 -3.72 -8.11
C TRP A 616 -21.46 -3.34 -9.59
N GLU A 617 -20.43 -3.82 -10.25
CA GLU A 617 -20.17 -3.51 -11.65
C GLU A 617 -19.46 -4.70 -12.31
N TRP A 618 -19.67 -4.91 -13.59
CA TRP A 618 -18.86 -5.82 -14.40
C TRP A 618 -18.18 -5.03 -15.51
N ASP A 619 -16.89 -4.81 -15.37
CA ASP A 619 -16.08 -4.24 -16.44
C ASP A 619 -15.96 -5.26 -17.59
N VAL A 620 -16.95 -5.24 -18.47
CA VAL A 620 -17.02 -6.13 -19.63
C VAL A 620 -15.89 -5.87 -20.62
N LYS A 621 -15.38 -4.64 -20.68
CA LYS A 621 -14.23 -4.31 -21.55
C LYS A 621 -12.97 -4.98 -21.02
N ALA A 622 -12.70 -4.87 -19.72
CA ALA A 622 -11.61 -5.58 -19.08
C ALA A 622 -11.74 -7.09 -19.19
N PHE A 623 -12.95 -7.64 -19.00
CA PHE A 623 -13.20 -9.09 -19.18
C PHE A 623 -12.86 -9.57 -20.60
N LYS A 624 -13.31 -8.86 -21.64
CA LYS A 624 -12.98 -9.19 -23.04
C LYS A 624 -11.51 -9.06 -23.33
N ALA A 625 -10.85 -8.04 -22.81
CA ALA A 625 -9.43 -7.82 -22.99
C ALA A 625 -8.57 -8.86 -22.26
N CYS A 626 -8.95 -9.28 -21.04
CA CYS A 626 -8.32 -10.43 -20.37
C CYS A 626 -8.43 -11.70 -21.21
N MET A 627 -9.60 -11.97 -21.77
CA MET A 627 -9.82 -13.14 -22.62
C MET A 627 -8.98 -13.05 -23.91
N GLU A 628 -8.92 -11.89 -24.55
CA GLU A 628 -8.06 -11.67 -25.73
C GLU A 628 -6.59 -11.88 -25.42
N PHE A 629 -6.09 -11.29 -24.33
CA PHE A 629 -4.72 -11.47 -23.89
C PHE A 629 -4.39 -12.96 -23.66
N LEU A 630 -5.22 -13.66 -22.90
CA LEU A 630 -5.03 -15.08 -22.59
C LEU A 630 -5.11 -15.98 -23.84
N SER A 631 -5.95 -15.63 -24.81
CA SER A 631 -6.13 -16.37 -26.06
C SER A 631 -4.98 -16.16 -27.06
N ARG A 632 -4.38 -14.95 -27.07
CA ARG A 632 -3.30 -14.60 -28.01
C ARG A 632 -1.90 -14.86 -27.45
N ASN A 633 -1.74 -14.86 -26.12
CA ASN A 633 -0.43 -15.01 -25.47
C ASN A 633 -0.11 -16.49 -25.18
N THR A 634 -0.21 -17.32 -26.20
CA THR A 634 0.15 -18.74 -26.16
C THR A 634 1.25 -19.05 -27.16
N ASP A 635 2.17 -19.94 -26.78
CA ASP A 635 3.23 -20.44 -27.68
C ASP A 635 2.66 -21.38 -28.77
N ASN A 636 1.43 -21.88 -28.59
CA ASN A 636 0.75 -22.73 -29.56
C ASN A 636 0.04 -21.86 -30.62
N LYS A 637 0.72 -21.66 -31.76
CA LYS A 637 0.22 -20.84 -32.89
C LYS A 637 -1.14 -21.27 -33.45
N GLU A 638 -1.47 -22.54 -33.39
CA GLU A 638 -2.75 -23.07 -33.90
C GLU A 638 -3.93 -22.70 -33.00
N MET A 639 -3.64 -22.42 -31.73
CA MET A 639 -4.63 -22.06 -30.72
C MET A 639 -4.77 -20.55 -30.55
N GLN A 640 -3.88 -19.74 -31.12
CA GLN A 640 -3.95 -18.30 -31.01
C GLN A 640 -5.27 -17.73 -31.54
N GLY A 641 -5.92 -16.86 -30.77
CA GLY A 641 -7.21 -16.25 -31.12
C GLY A 641 -8.41 -17.17 -30.93
N LYS A 642 -8.23 -18.33 -30.30
CA LYS A 642 -9.30 -19.28 -29.94
C LYS A 642 -9.49 -19.38 -28.44
N VAL A 643 -10.69 -19.79 -28.03
CA VAL A 643 -11.09 -19.99 -26.65
C VAL A 643 -11.77 -21.36 -26.53
N TRP A 644 -11.47 -22.13 -25.51
CA TRP A 644 -12.30 -23.28 -25.18
C TRP A 644 -13.66 -22.80 -24.68
N CYS A 645 -14.73 -23.43 -25.09
CA CYS A 645 -16.10 -23.11 -24.64
C CYS A 645 -16.74 -24.36 -24.03
N LEU A 646 -17.32 -24.23 -22.85
CA LEU A 646 -18.12 -25.25 -22.19
C LEU A 646 -19.51 -24.68 -21.93
N VAL A 647 -20.54 -25.35 -22.45
CA VAL A 647 -21.94 -24.90 -22.32
C VAL A 647 -22.70 -25.86 -21.42
N ARG A 648 -23.46 -25.31 -20.47
CA ARG A 648 -24.37 -26.04 -19.59
C ARG A 648 -25.71 -25.31 -19.54
N ALA A 649 -26.78 -26.05 -19.64
CA ALA A 649 -28.15 -25.53 -19.50
C ALA A 649 -28.86 -26.11 -18.28
N ASP A 650 -30.07 -25.68 -18.06
CA ASP A 650 -30.98 -26.15 -17.01
C ASP A 650 -30.39 -26.01 -15.61
N ARG A 651 -29.76 -24.84 -15.35
CA ARG A 651 -29.24 -24.49 -14.05
C ARG A 651 -30.26 -23.69 -13.23
N ASP A 652 -30.23 -23.94 -11.93
CA ASP A 652 -31.22 -23.34 -11.00
C ASP A 652 -30.51 -22.89 -9.71
N LEU A 653 -29.52 -21.98 -9.84
CA LEU A 653 -28.79 -21.44 -8.72
C LEU A 653 -29.55 -20.28 -8.05
N SER A 654 -29.54 -20.25 -6.73
CA SER A 654 -30.04 -19.10 -5.97
C SER A 654 -29.13 -17.88 -6.16
N ARG A 655 -29.77 -16.69 -6.24
CA ARG A 655 -29.05 -15.43 -6.37
C ARG A 655 -28.19 -15.10 -5.15
N PHE A 656 -28.67 -15.49 -3.97
CA PHE A 656 -27.98 -15.24 -2.70
C PHE A 656 -27.52 -16.56 -2.08
N LYS A 657 -26.41 -16.52 -1.39
CA LYS A 657 -25.89 -17.56 -0.52
C LYS A 657 -26.65 -17.59 0.80
N GLY A 658 -26.46 -18.62 1.61
CA GLY A 658 -27.07 -18.74 2.92
C GLY A 658 -26.66 -17.69 3.95
N ASP A 659 -25.52 -17.03 3.72
CA ASP A 659 -24.99 -15.91 4.52
C ASP A 659 -25.49 -14.52 4.05
N GLY A 660 -26.36 -14.47 3.02
CA GLY A 660 -26.89 -13.24 2.44
C GLY A 660 -26.04 -12.62 1.34
N GLY A 661 -24.82 -13.09 1.12
CA GLY A 661 -23.95 -12.62 0.03
C GLY A 661 -24.44 -13.11 -1.35
N PHE A 662 -24.01 -12.43 -2.42
CA PHE A 662 -24.30 -12.86 -3.78
C PHE A 662 -23.60 -14.17 -4.12
N SER A 663 -24.30 -15.05 -4.88
CA SER A 663 -23.69 -16.26 -5.42
C SER A 663 -22.61 -15.93 -6.44
N ASP A 664 -21.50 -16.68 -6.41
CA ASP A 664 -20.30 -16.51 -7.24
C ASP A 664 -19.76 -17.82 -7.83
N SER A 665 -20.51 -18.90 -7.70
CA SER A 665 -20.13 -20.24 -8.14
C SER A 665 -21.25 -20.95 -8.88
N PRO A 666 -21.53 -20.55 -10.16
CA PRO A 666 -22.56 -21.20 -10.96
C PRO A 666 -22.13 -22.58 -11.48
N ASP A 667 -20.84 -22.94 -11.34
CA ASP A 667 -20.25 -24.23 -11.70
C ASP A 667 -20.19 -25.19 -10.50
N THR A 668 -20.12 -26.49 -10.80
CA THR A 668 -19.85 -27.54 -9.83
C THR A 668 -18.35 -27.78 -9.71
N LYS A 669 -17.93 -28.47 -8.64
CA LYS A 669 -16.53 -28.84 -8.42
C LYS A 669 -15.95 -29.63 -9.61
N ASP A 670 -16.71 -30.60 -10.17
CA ASP A 670 -16.29 -31.39 -11.31
C ASP A 670 -16.09 -30.53 -12.57
N GLU A 671 -16.92 -29.53 -12.78
CA GLU A 671 -16.79 -28.59 -13.90
C GLU A 671 -15.60 -27.66 -13.71
N THR A 672 -15.34 -27.21 -12.50
CA THR A 672 -14.13 -26.47 -12.15
C THR A 672 -12.88 -27.29 -12.44
N ASP A 673 -12.82 -28.53 -11.94
CA ASP A 673 -11.67 -29.45 -12.17
C ASP A 673 -11.48 -29.75 -13.66
N TRP A 674 -12.58 -29.89 -14.39
CA TRP A 674 -12.54 -30.13 -15.83
C TRP A 674 -12.08 -28.93 -16.63
N SER A 675 -12.51 -27.72 -16.24
CA SER A 675 -12.07 -26.47 -16.84
C SER A 675 -10.54 -26.30 -16.70
N MET A 676 -10.00 -26.59 -15.50
CA MET A 676 -8.57 -26.52 -15.24
C MET A 676 -7.75 -27.51 -16.08
N LYS A 677 -8.27 -28.72 -16.28
CA LYS A 677 -7.62 -29.75 -17.14
C LYS A 677 -7.68 -29.38 -18.62
N THR A 678 -8.69 -28.65 -19.06
CA THR A 678 -8.87 -28.24 -20.46
C THR A 678 -8.07 -26.98 -20.81
N ALA A 679 -8.08 -25.99 -19.91
CA ALA A 679 -7.40 -24.73 -20.10
C ALA A 679 -5.89 -24.86 -19.80
N ILE A 680 -5.13 -25.45 -20.73
CA ILE A 680 -3.67 -25.59 -20.61
C ILE A 680 -2.96 -24.41 -21.28
N ASP A 681 -3.21 -24.21 -22.56
CA ASP A 681 -2.52 -23.23 -23.41
C ASP A 681 -3.35 -21.97 -23.66
N ILE A 682 -4.68 -22.10 -23.74
CA ILE A 682 -5.63 -21.01 -24.00
C ILE A 682 -6.76 -21.05 -22.97
N PRO A 683 -7.48 -19.92 -22.73
CA PRO A 683 -8.52 -19.85 -21.73
C PRO A 683 -9.74 -20.70 -22.10
N ILE A 684 -10.55 -21.03 -21.08
CA ILE A 684 -11.86 -21.61 -21.26
C ILE A 684 -12.93 -20.62 -20.76
N LEU A 685 -13.95 -20.42 -21.59
CA LEU A 685 -15.19 -19.76 -21.22
C LEU A 685 -16.25 -20.79 -20.91
N MET A 686 -16.74 -20.83 -19.69
CA MET A 686 -17.90 -21.64 -19.32
C MET A 686 -19.16 -20.77 -19.35
N LEU A 687 -20.20 -21.25 -20.02
CA LEU A 687 -21.49 -20.57 -20.16
C LEU A 687 -22.58 -21.42 -19.49
N PHE A 688 -23.15 -20.90 -18.42
CA PHE A 688 -24.19 -21.56 -17.64
C PHE A 688 -25.54 -20.88 -17.86
N ARG A 689 -26.48 -21.59 -18.54
CA ARG A 689 -27.85 -21.09 -18.71
C ARG A 689 -28.66 -21.38 -17.46
N GLN A 690 -29.01 -20.30 -16.76
CA GLN A 690 -29.83 -20.33 -15.56
C GLN A 690 -31.30 -20.22 -15.90
N ASN A 691 -32.18 -20.88 -15.16
CA ASN A 691 -33.63 -20.79 -15.33
C ASN A 691 -34.17 -19.45 -14.85
N GLY A 692 -33.52 -18.83 -13.90
CA GLY A 692 -33.86 -17.49 -13.41
C GLY A 692 -35.12 -17.45 -12.58
N ASP A 693 -35.41 -18.51 -11.84
CA ASP A 693 -36.64 -18.69 -11.04
C ASP A 693 -36.77 -17.58 -9.98
N LYS A 694 -37.95 -17.02 -9.86
CA LYS A 694 -38.30 -16.00 -8.87
C LYS A 694 -38.13 -16.51 -7.42
N ALA A 695 -38.43 -17.77 -7.18
CA ALA A 695 -38.21 -18.39 -5.86
C ALA A 695 -36.74 -18.45 -5.43
N LYS A 696 -35.83 -18.31 -6.40
CA LYS A 696 -34.35 -18.24 -6.20
C LYS A 696 -33.80 -16.82 -6.18
N GLY A 697 -34.66 -15.80 -6.12
CA GLY A 697 -34.30 -14.40 -6.07
C GLY A 697 -34.08 -13.71 -7.42
N TRP A 698 -34.37 -14.38 -8.55
CA TRP A 698 -34.31 -13.82 -9.90
C TRP A 698 -35.65 -13.23 -10.38
N MET A 699 -35.66 -12.61 -11.55
CA MET A 699 -36.84 -11.93 -12.12
C MET A 699 -37.74 -12.83 -12.99
N ASP A 700 -37.74 -14.14 -12.76
CA ASP A 700 -38.44 -15.14 -13.60
C ASP A 700 -38.02 -15.04 -15.07
N SER A 701 -36.76 -14.77 -15.29
CA SER A 701 -36.15 -14.54 -16.60
C SER A 701 -34.87 -15.38 -16.73
N PRO A 702 -34.84 -16.36 -17.67
CA PRO A 702 -33.62 -17.11 -17.92
C PRO A 702 -32.49 -16.21 -18.41
N PHE A 703 -31.24 -16.60 -18.11
CA PHE A 703 -30.05 -15.84 -18.49
C PHE A 703 -28.81 -16.72 -18.59
N TRP A 704 -27.72 -16.19 -19.18
CA TRP A 704 -26.45 -16.83 -19.27
C TRP A 704 -25.44 -16.22 -18.30
N TRP A 705 -24.78 -17.10 -17.51
CA TRP A 705 -23.76 -16.70 -16.55
C TRP A 705 -22.38 -17.15 -17.05
N PRO A 706 -21.49 -16.24 -17.48
CA PRO A 706 -20.19 -16.60 -18.00
C PRO A 706 -19.14 -16.72 -16.88
N ILE A 707 -18.25 -17.69 -16.99
CA ILE A 707 -17.01 -17.79 -16.21
C ILE A 707 -15.83 -17.94 -17.18
N LEU A 708 -14.88 -17.04 -17.10
CA LEU A 708 -13.60 -17.15 -17.79
C LEU A 708 -12.57 -17.78 -16.84
N VAL A 709 -11.90 -18.85 -17.27
CA VAL A 709 -10.83 -19.50 -16.52
C VAL A 709 -9.52 -19.36 -17.29
N ALA A 710 -8.51 -18.80 -16.62
CA ALA A 710 -7.19 -18.61 -17.20
C ALA A 710 -6.45 -19.95 -17.41
N PRO A 711 -5.63 -20.09 -18.47
CA PRO A 711 -4.87 -21.30 -18.74
C PRO A 711 -3.86 -21.64 -17.64
N GLN A 712 -3.48 -22.92 -17.56
CA GLN A 712 -2.42 -23.40 -16.67
C GLN A 712 -1.08 -22.69 -16.92
N LYS A 713 -0.75 -22.42 -18.20
CA LYS A 713 0.49 -21.76 -18.61
C LYS A 713 0.43 -20.22 -18.53
N THR A 714 -0.58 -19.67 -17.88
CA THR A 714 -0.69 -18.21 -17.71
C THR A 714 0.52 -17.68 -16.95
N ARG A 715 1.26 -16.79 -17.57
CA ARG A 715 2.23 -15.97 -16.84
C ARG A 715 1.46 -15.04 -15.91
N VAL A 716 1.94 -14.90 -14.68
CA VAL A 716 1.30 -14.00 -13.71
C VAL A 716 1.45 -12.56 -14.21
N VAL A 717 0.33 -11.90 -14.43
CA VAL A 717 0.27 -10.50 -14.89
C VAL A 717 -0.81 -9.75 -14.14
N ILE A 718 -0.60 -8.45 -13.95
CA ILE A 718 -1.64 -7.55 -13.48
C ILE A 718 -2.24 -6.85 -14.68
N PHE A 719 -3.52 -7.08 -14.87
CA PHE A 719 -4.30 -6.48 -15.93
C PHE A 719 -5.03 -5.26 -15.38
N ALA A 720 -4.82 -4.11 -16.01
CA ALA A 720 -5.44 -2.85 -15.65
C ALA A 720 -6.28 -2.34 -16.81
N SER A 721 -7.53 -1.93 -16.53
CA SER A 721 -8.38 -1.24 -17.50
C SER A 721 -8.51 0.24 -17.10
N GLU A 722 -8.41 1.15 -18.07
CA GLU A 722 -8.73 2.56 -17.82
C GLU A 722 -10.26 2.69 -17.62
N LEU A 723 -10.65 3.36 -16.54
CA LEU A 723 -12.04 3.84 -16.43
C LEU A 723 -12.22 4.95 -17.47
N VAL A 724 -13.23 4.80 -18.29
CA VAL A 724 -13.70 5.90 -19.14
C VAL A 724 -14.24 6.95 -18.18
N ASP A 725 -13.71 8.18 -18.25
CA ASP A 725 -14.29 9.33 -17.56
C ASP A 725 -15.78 9.34 -17.86
N ILE A 726 -16.58 9.19 -16.83
CA ILE A 726 -18.01 9.51 -16.89
C ILE A 726 -18.03 11.04 -16.80
N GLU A 727 -18.24 11.70 -17.98
CA GLU A 727 -18.58 13.11 -18.04
C GLU A 727 -19.84 13.43 -17.23
#